data_97e34a1023744e3bbb9cfeb3f766eed6
#
_entry.id   97e34a1023744e3bbb9cfeb3f766eed6
#
_cell.length_a   1.000
_cell.length_b   1.000
_cell.length_c   1.000
_cell.angle_alpha   90.00
_cell.angle_beta   90.00
_cell.angle_gamma   90.00
#
_symmetry.space_group_name_H-M   'P 1'
#
loop_
_entity.id
_entity.type
_entity.pdbx_description
1 polymer ?
#
loop_
_entity_poly.entity_id
_entity_poly.type
_entity_poly.pdbx_seq_one_letter_code
_entity_poly.pdbx_strand_id
1 'polypeptide(L)'
;MQKFGEFICKHKKIILIIALILLIPSVIGMKATKINYDILMYLPDDIETVQGESILAQDFNMGAFSMITVDNMKTKDILKLEDKLKKIGNVEKVVSIADVIGTDIPEDVLPDEIKDKLYKDGSTIILATFKDSISDEETLNTVEEIRKVTDGQCKIGGMTATTLDTKAVSNSEVIIYIVIAVILCLVILEIALDSYLIPVLLLGNIGIAILYNMGSNILLGQISYITKAISAVLQLGVTMDFAIFLYHSYKAEKEETNNNDEAMSKAITSTLVSVLGSATTTIAGFLALCSMNLTLGRDIGLVMAKGVLIGLICAVTILPAAILMFDKAIEKTRHKEILPKFTKVRDFSIKHYKAIIVAFLIILPFAVYGYTHTENYYNLDKSLPDTLQGVQANNELKEKFGIVSTELVLVDKDMPDYKVNQMLDEINNLDGIDMTLSYASISKGQIPKEILPDEIKSIFQSDKYQMIIISSKYELATNELNDQVEKVKEIVKRYDSNALLAGEGPLMTDLVEISDHDFNSVNSSSIGIIFILMIITLKSISLPFILLAAIEFAIFINMGIPAYTNTVLPFVASIVIGTIQLGATIDYAILITTKYKGLRKEGKDKKEAVSEALGTSISSIVVSALCFFGATFGVGAYSKIEMISSLCTLMSRGAIISMVTVVTVLPAFLLVFDKLICKTTIGMKNENKVN
;
A
#
# COMPACT_ATOMS: atom_id res chain seq x y z
N MET A 1 17.56 -29.46 -14.66
CA MET A 1 17.96 -28.64 -13.50
C MET A 1 19.44 -28.82 -13.17
N GLN A 2 19.99 -30.01 -13.07
CA GLN A 2 21.42 -30.22 -12.75
C GLN A 2 22.38 -29.50 -13.71
N LYS A 3 22.17 -29.57 -15.03
CA LYS A 3 22.95 -28.78 -16.02
C LYS A 3 22.93 -27.28 -15.80
N PHE A 4 21.83 -26.74 -15.23
CA PHE A 4 21.74 -25.33 -14.87
C PHE A 4 22.64 -25.01 -13.68
N GLY A 5 22.61 -25.83 -12.62
CA GLY A 5 23.52 -25.67 -11.47
C GLY A 5 24.99 -25.74 -11.89
N GLU A 6 25.38 -26.70 -12.73
CA GLU A 6 26.73 -26.84 -13.29
C GLU A 6 27.15 -25.58 -14.11
N PHE A 7 26.22 -25.04 -14.92
CA PHE A 7 26.45 -23.80 -15.68
C PHE A 7 26.73 -22.61 -14.76
N ILE A 8 25.95 -22.41 -13.70
CA ILE A 8 26.13 -21.32 -12.73
C ILE A 8 27.51 -21.44 -12.05
N CYS A 9 27.86 -22.62 -11.55
CA CYS A 9 29.13 -22.86 -10.87
C CYS A 9 30.33 -22.60 -11.79
N LYS A 10 30.25 -23.05 -13.05
CA LYS A 10 31.29 -22.85 -14.04
C LYS A 10 31.51 -21.37 -14.43
N HIS A 11 30.45 -20.58 -14.49
CA HIS A 11 30.48 -19.19 -14.96
C HIS A 11 30.34 -18.14 -13.83
N LYS A 12 30.59 -18.52 -12.57
CA LYS A 12 30.38 -17.69 -11.37
C LYS A 12 30.97 -16.27 -11.47
N LYS A 13 32.18 -16.10 -12.04
CA LYS A 13 32.80 -14.77 -12.22
C LYS A 13 32.04 -13.89 -13.22
N ILE A 14 31.62 -14.49 -14.35
CA ILE A 14 30.88 -13.77 -15.41
C ILE A 14 29.52 -13.33 -14.89
N ILE A 15 28.83 -14.19 -14.14
CA ILE A 15 27.52 -13.90 -13.53
C ILE A 15 27.62 -12.69 -12.60
N LEU A 16 28.65 -12.64 -11.73
CA LEU A 16 28.82 -11.51 -10.83
C LEU A 16 29.16 -10.20 -11.56
N ILE A 17 29.97 -10.28 -12.63
CA ILE A 17 30.30 -9.11 -13.47
C ILE A 17 29.03 -8.60 -14.16
N ILE A 18 28.24 -9.48 -14.77
CA ILE A 18 26.96 -9.12 -15.41
C ILE A 18 26.01 -8.49 -14.38
N ALA A 19 25.92 -9.08 -13.18
CA ALA A 19 25.09 -8.53 -12.11
C ALA A 19 25.51 -7.10 -11.75
N LEU A 20 26.80 -6.82 -11.63
CA LEU A 20 27.28 -5.47 -11.34
C LEU A 20 27.03 -4.48 -12.50
N ILE A 21 27.18 -4.92 -13.75
CA ILE A 21 26.89 -4.08 -14.93
C ILE A 21 25.39 -3.73 -15.00
N LEU A 22 24.50 -4.67 -14.70
CA LEU A 22 23.04 -4.46 -14.71
C LEU A 22 22.57 -3.50 -13.59
N LEU A 23 23.37 -3.23 -12.57
CA LEU A 23 23.05 -2.21 -11.57
C LEU A 23 23.01 -0.80 -12.18
N ILE A 24 23.83 -0.52 -13.18
CA ILE A 24 23.88 0.82 -13.82
C ILE A 24 22.53 1.21 -14.42
N PRO A 25 21.95 0.44 -15.37
CA PRO A 25 20.63 0.77 -15.90
C PRO A 25 19.53 0.70 -14.84
N SER A 26 19.68 -0.14 -13.81
CA SER A 26 18.70 -0.24 -12.72
C SER A 26 18.65 1.04 -11.87
N VAL A 27 19.80 1.62 -11.53
CA VAL A 27 19.85 2.90 -10.80
C VAL A 27 19.31 4.05 -11.66
N ILE A 28 19.59 4.06 -12.96
CA ILE A 28 19.02 5.05 -13.88
C ILE A 28 17.50 4.91 -13.94
N GLY A 29 16.98 3.70 -14.13
CA GLY A 29 15.55 3.44 -14.18
C GLY A 29 14.83 3.79 -12.88
N MET A 30 15.44 3.49 -11.72
CA MET A 30 14.89 3.87 -10.42
C MET A 30 14.73 5.39 -10.26
N LYS A 31 15.70 6.17 -10.75
CA LYS A 31 15.62 7.64 -10.71
C LYS A 31 14.63 8.21 -11.72
N ALA A 32 14.46 7.54 -12.85
CA ALA A 32 13.56 7.98 -13.93
C ALA A 32 12.10 7.55 -13.71
N THR A 33 11.81 6.62 -12.79
CA THR A 33 10.46 6.21 -12.45
C THR A 33 9.72 7.35 -11.74
N LYS A 34 8.58 7.77 -12.27
CA LYS A 34 7.71 8.77 -11.63
C LYS A 34 7.03 8.18 -10.40
N ILE A 35 6.92 9.00 -9.34
CA ILE A 35 6.23 8.62 -8.10
C ILE A 35 4.98 9.46 -7.96
N ASN A 36 3.86 8.79 -7.83
CA ASN A 36 2.58 9.43 -7.56
C ASN A 36 2.33 9.48 -6.03
N TYR A 37 2.03 10.67 -5.52
CA TYR A 37 1.78 10.92 -4.09
C TYR A 37 0.30 11.14 -3.78
N ASP A 38 -0.57 11.13 -4.80
CA ASP A 38 -2.01 11.26 -4.66
C ASP A 38 -2.70 9.90 -4.82
N ILE A 39 -3.42 9.45 -3.78
CA ILE A 39 -4.12 8.17 -3.80
C ILE A 39 -5.40 8.24 -4.63
N LEU A 40 -6.05 9.40 -4.74
CA LEU A 40 -7.27 9.55 -5.51
C LEU A 40 -7.05 9.33 -7.01
N MET A 41 -5.83 9.54 -7.49
CA MET A 41 -5.43 9.19 -8.87
C MET A 41 -5.41 7.69 -9.18
N TYR A 42 -5.66 6.83 -8.17
CA TYR A 42 -5.78 5.40 -8.37
C TYR A 42 -7.24 4.92 -8.44
N LEU A 43 -8.20 5.84 -8.38
CA LEU A 43 -9.60 5.56 -8.70
C LEU A 43 -9.74 5.17 -10.20
N PRO A 44 -10.73 4.33 -10.55
CA PRO A 44 -10.98 3.98 -11.95
C PRO A 44 -11.33 5.21 -12.82
N ASP A 45 -10.79 5.26 -14.04
CA ASP A 45 -11.01 6.38 -14.97
C ASP A 45 -12.46 6.48 -15.48
N ASP A 46 -13.25 5.41 -15.34
CA ASP A 46 -14.62 5.31 -15.86
C ASP A 46 -15.69 5.80 -14.89
N ILE A 47 -15.33 6.14 -13.65
CA ILE A 47 -16.28 6.69 -12.67
C ILE A 47 -16.58 8.18 -12.94
N GLU A 48 -17.79 8.59 -12.57
CA GLU A 48 -18.33 9.93 -12.86
C GLU A 48 -17.49 11.06 -12.26
N THR A 49 -17.01 10.89 -11.04
CA THR A 49 -16.22 11.89 -10.33
C THR A 49 -14.86 12.13 -10.99
N VAL A 50 -14.17 11.07 -11.44
CA VAL A 50 -12.89 11.20 -12.17
C VAL A 50 -13.10 11.83 -13.56
N GLN A 51 -14.23 11.54 -14.23
CA GLN A 51 -14.59 12.24 -15.45
C GLN A 51 -14.84 13.73 -15.18
N GLY A 52 -15.49 14.08 -14.07
CA GLY A 52 -15.68 15.46 -13.63
C GLY A 52 -14.35 16.19 -13.42
N GLU A 53 -13.38 15.56 -12.74
CA GLU A 53 -12.03 16.11 -12.58
C GLU A 53 -11.33 16.34 -13.93
N SER A 54 -11.50 15.42 -14.87
CA SER A 54 -10.94 15.58 -16.22
C SER A 54 -11.52 16.79 -16.95
N ILE A 55 -12.82 17.07 -16.77
CA ILE A 55 -13.48 18.26 -17.35
C ILE A 55 -13.00 19.54 -16.66
N LEU A 56 -12.82 19.51 -15.32
CA LEU A 56 -12.25 20.65 -14.60
C LEU A 56 -10.85 21.00 -15.15
N ALA A 57 -10.03 19.98 -15.38
CA ALA A 57 -8.69 20.18 -15.93
C ALA A 57 -8.71 20.72 -17.37
N GLN A 58 -9.59 20.19 -18.25
CA GLN A 58 -9.57 20.50 -19.69
C GLN A 58 -10.38 21.75 -20.04
N ASP A 59 -11.60 21.89 -19.51
CA ASP A 59 -12.54 22.94 -19.89
C ASP A 59 -12.45 24.19 -19.00
N PHE A 60 -11.98 24.04 -17.74
CA PHE A 60 -11.77 25.16 -16.80
C PHE A 60 -10.30 25.54 -16.59
N ASN A 61 -9.35 24.77 -17.18
CA ASN A 61 -7.92 24.87 -16.91
C ASN A 61 -7.61 24.79 -15.40
N MET A 62 -8.34 23.94 -14.71
CA MET A 62 -8.22 23.71 -13.28
C MET A 62 -7.80 22.25 -13.04
N GLY A 63 -6.53 21.93 -13.33
CA GLY A 63 -5.98 20.59 -13.05
C GLY A 63 -5.79 20.32 -11.56
N ALA A 64 -5.61 21.38 -10.78
CA ALA A 64 -5.55 21.36 -9.33
C ALA A 64 -5.84 22.75 -8.76
N PHE A 65 -6.11 22.81 -7.44
CA PHE A 65 -6.25 24.08 -6.73
C PHE A 65 -5.71 24.00 -5.30
N SER A 66 -5.39 25.18 -4.75
CA SER A 66 -5.06 25.38 -3.34
C SER A 66 -5.88 26.52 -2.77
N MET A 67 -6.21 26.41 -1.49
CA MET A 67 -6.81 27.51 -0.70
C MET A 67 -5.73 28.09 0.20
N ILE A 68 -5.47 29.38 0.05
CA ILE A 68 -4.44 30.09 0.80
C ILE A 68 -5.13 31.00 1.82
N THR A 69 -4.96 30.72 3.10
CA THR A 69 -5.48 31.60 4.17
C THR A 69 -4.51 32.74 4.42
N VAL A 70 -5.06 33.95 4.50
CA VAL A 70 -4.30 35.18 4.72
C VAL A 70 -4.87 35.89 5.94
N ASP A 71 -4.04 36.17 6.96
CA ASP A 71 -4.44 36.79 8.21
C ASP A 71 -4.05 38.27 8.26
N ASN A 72 -5.01 39.13 8.65
CA ASN A 72 -4.80 40.56 8.96
C ASN A 72 -4.06 41.34 7.84
N MET A 73 -4.25 40.97 6.57
CA MET A 73 -3.67 41.67 5.43
C MET A 73 -4.68 42.63 4.82
N LYS A 74 -4.24 43.84 4.47
CA LYS A 74 -5.12 44.84 3.81
C LYS A 74 -5.40 44.41 2.37
N THR A 75 -6.61 44.69 1.85
CA THR A 75 -7.04 44.41 0.50
C THR A 75 -6.01 44.77 -0.58
N LYS A 76 -5.38 45.95 -0.46
CA LYS A 76 -4.30 46.39 -1.37
C LYS A 76 -3.06 45.48 -1.35
N ASP A 77 -2.73 44.90 -0.21
CA ASP A 77 -1.56 44.04 -0.07
C ASP A 77 -1.90 42.59 -0.52
N ILE A 78 -3.17 42.19 -0.35
CA ILE A 78 -3.71 40.92 -0.93
C ILE A 78 -3.61 40.97 -2.46
N LEU A 79 -4.08 42.06 -3.09
CA LEU A 79 -3.99 42.22 -4.56
C LEU A 79 -2.52 42.19 -5.05
N LYS A 80 -1.57 42.79 -4.30
CA LYS A 80 -0.16 42.70 -4.64
C LYS A 80 0.41 41.29 -4.46
N LEU A 81 -0.09 40.54 -3.50
CA LEU A 81 0.28 39.14 -3.31
C LEU A 81 -0.23 38.30 -4.47
N GLU A 82 -1.47 38.46 -4.86
CA GLU A 82 -2.06 37.80 -6.05
C GLU A 82 -1.26 38.08 -7.32
N ASP A 83 -0.87 39.35 -7.54
CA ASP A 83 0.00 39.73 -8.67
C ASP A 83 1.37 39.02 -8.65
N LYS A 84 1.89 38.70 -7.48
CA LYS A 84 3.11 37.91 -7.35
C LYS A 84 2.85 36.43 -7.62
N LEU A 85 1.75 35.90 -7.10
CA LEU A 85 1.37 34.49 -7.28
C LEU A 85 1.04 34.19 -8.74
N LYS A 86 0.33 35.08 -9.45
CA LYS A 86 0.02 35.00 -10.90
C LYS A 86 1.28 34.90 -11.79
N LYS A 87 2.45 35.34 -11.30
CA LYS A 87 3.73 35.30 -12.03
C LYS A 87 4.50 34.00 -11.85
N ILE A 88 4.09 33.14 -10.92
CA ILE A 88 4.70 31.84 -10.68
C ILE A 88 4.26 30.90 -11.82
N GLY A 89 5.22 30.19 -12.41
CA GLY A 89 4.93 29.21 -13.47
C GLY A 89 3.91 28.17 -13.00
N ASN A 90 3.09 27.63 -13.89
CA ASN A 90 2.00 26.68 -13.59
C ASN A 90 0.79 27.23 -12.79
N VAL A 91 0.86 28.43 -12.20
CA VAL A 91 -0.33 29.10 -11.67
C VAL A 91 -1.17 29.59 -12.85
N GLU A 92 -2.44 29.21 -12.89
CA GLU A 92 -3.37 29.62 -13.95
C GLU A 92 -4.18 30.83 -13.54
N LYS A 93 -4.86 30.75 -12.37
CA LYS A 93 -5.67 31.82 -11.82
C LYS A 93 -5.39 31.97 -10.34
N VAL A 94 -5.47 33.23 -9.88
CA VAL A 94 -5.44 33.56 -8.44
C VAL A 94 -6.57 34.55 -8.22
N VAL A 95 -7.49 34.19 -7.34
CA VAL A 95 -8.71 34.99 -7.10
C VAL A 95 -9.03 35.01 -5.61
N SER A 96 -9.42 36.16 -5.11
CA SER A 96 -9.95 36.33 -3.77
C SER A 96 -11.16 37.28 -3.75
N ILE A 97 -11.71 37.45 -2.57
CA ILE A 97 -12.75 38.46 -2.35
C ILE A 97 -12.25 39.88 -2.67
N ALA A 98 -10.93 40.11 -2.61
CA ALA A 98 -10.32 41.41 -2.91
C ALA A 98 -10.50 41.79 -4.41
N ASP A 99 -10.57 40.81 -5.32
CA ASP A 99 -10.86 41.05 -6.74
C ASP A 99 -12.29 41.55 -6.97
N VAL A 100 -13.24 41.14 -6.10
CA VAL A 100 -14.65 41.57 -6.17
C VAL A 100 -14.81 42.96 -5.62
N ILE A 101 -14.16 43.25 -4.46
CA ILE A 101 -14.30 44.54 -3.74
C ILE A 101 -13.44 45.60 -4.43
N GLY A 102 -12.28 45.24 -4.99
CA GLY A 102 -11.30 46.22 -5.45
C GLY A 102 -10.75 47.08 -4.31
N THR A 103 -10.08 48.17 -4.65
CA THR A 103 -9.57 49.14 -3.65
C THR A 103 -10.60 50.18 -3.24
N ASP A 104 -11.71 50.31 -3.98
CA ASP A 104 -12.62 51.46 -3.94
C ASP A 104 -14.04 51.11 -3.44
N ILE A 105 -14.38 49.83 -3.30
CA ILE A 105 -15.66 49.38 -2.76
C ILE A 105 -15.52 49.07 -1.27
N PRO A 106 -16.33 49.70 -0.38
CA PRO A 106 -16.32 49.33 1.02
C PRO A 106 -16.75 47.85 1.22
N GLU A 107 -16.11 47.16 2.15
CA GLU A 107 -16.41 45.75 2.52
C GLU A 107 -17.88 45.53 2.92
N ASP A 108 -18.56 46.61 3.38
CA ASP A 108 -19.96 46.58 3.79
C ASP A 108 -20.96 46.44 2.63
N VAL A 109 -20.51 46.50 1.39
CA VAL A 109 -21.36 46.33 0.19
C VAL A 109 -21.51 44.86 -0.21
N LEU A 110 -20.68 43.98 0.32
CA LEU A 110 -20.80 42.55 0.07
C LEU A 110 -22.06 41.97 0.75
N PRO A 111 -22.73 41.01 0.11
CA PRO A 111 -23.77 40.23 0.77
C PRO A 111 -23.20 39.60 2.07
N ASP A 112 -23.95 39.72 3.18
CA ASP A 112 -23.53 39.18 4.48
C ASP A 112 -23.18 37.69 4.38
N GLU A 113 -23.91 36.92 3.58
CA GLU A 113 -23.66 35.48 3.33
C GLU A 113 -22.26 35.22 2.77
N ILE A 114 -21.74 36.07 1.90
CA ILE A 114 -20.41 35.93 1.28
C ILE A 114 -19.34 36.45 2.23
N LYS A 115 -19.62 37.59 2.87
CA LYS A 115 -18.70 38.23 3.83
C LYS A 115 -18.39 37.31 5.02
N ASP A 116 -19.43 36.77 5.66
CA ASP A 116 -19.30 35.91 6.83
C ASP A 116 -18.59 34.58 6.55
N LYS A 117 -18.51 34.16 5.27
CA LYS A 117 -17.89 32.91 4.86
C LYS A 117 -16.47 33.07 4.33
N LEU A 118 -16.17 34.12 3.60
CA LEU A 118 -14.87 34.31 2.94
C LEU A 118 -13.99 35.37 3.63
N TYR A 119 -14.55 36.15 4.59
CA TYR A 119 -13.80 37.11 5.37
C TYR A 119 -14.24 37.04 6.83
N LYS A 120 -13.42 36.44 7.68
CA LYS A 120 -13.75 36.20 9.09
C LYS A 120 -12.58 36.56 10.01
N ASP A 121 -12.85 37.37 11.02
CA ASP A 121 -11.86 37.78 12.05
C ASP A 121 -10.55 38.38 11.46
N GLY A 122 -10.69 39.13 10.35
CA GLY A 122 -9.55 39.70 9.63
C GLY A 122 -8.79 38.73 8.73
N SER A 123 -9.26 37.49 8.58
CA SER A 123 -8.71 36.48 7.71
C SER A 123 -9.53 36.36 6.43
N THR A 124 -8.88 36.07 5.31
CA THR A 124 -9.53 35.79 4.02
C THR A 124 -8.86 34.61 3.30
N ILE A 125 -9.54 34.13 2.26
CA ILE A 125 -9.07 33.02 1.44
C ILE A 125 -8.71 33.54 0.05
N ILE A 126 -7.55 33.13 -0.46
CA ILE A 126 -7.16 33.24 -1.86
C ILE A 126 -7.24 31.85 -2.47
N LEU A 127 -7.99 31.71 -3.57
CA LEU A 127 -8.02 30.50 -4.39
C LEU A 127 -6.95 30.60 -5.46
N ALA A 128 -6.01 29.67 -5.49
CA ALA A 128 -5.03 29.52 -6.56
C ALA A 128 -5.30 28.24 -7.33
N THR A 129 -5.45 28.33 -8.66
CA THR A 129 -5.62 27.17 -9.53
C THR A 129 -4.36 26.92 -10.35
N PHE A 130 -4.10 25.66 -10.67
CA PHE A 130 -2.93 25.19 -11.38
C PHE A 130 -3.32 24.50 -12.69
N LYS A 131 -2.45 24.59 -13.69
CA LYS A 131 -2.67 23.98 -15.01
C LYS A 131 -2.62 22.46 -14.94
N ASP A 132 -1.63 21.94 -14.24
CA ASP A 132 -1.37 20.50 -14.16
C ASP A 132 -2.07 19.88 -12.95
N SER A 133 -2.13 18.54 -12.92
CA SER A 133 -2.81 17.78 -11.87
C SER A 133 -2.11 17.89 -10.51
N ILE A 134 -2.82 17.48 -9.45
CA ILE A 134 -2.35 17.54 -8.05
C ILE A 134 -1.00 16.85 -7.85
N SER A 135 -0.78 15.71 -8.51
CA SER A 135 0.43 14.89 -8.34
C SER A 135 1.57 15.24 -9.28
N ASP A 136 1.37 16.16 -10.22
CA ASP A 136 2.41 16.58 -11.15
C ASP A 136 3.53 17.34 -10.43
N GLU A 137 4.76 17.05 -10.85
CA GLU A 137 5.95 17.63 -10.21
C GLU A 137 5.99 19.16 -10.33
N GLU A 138 5.47 19.72 -11.44
CA GLU A 138 5.37 21.15 -11.65
C GLU A 138 4.38 21.81 -10.69
N THR A 139 3.21 21.18 -10.44
CA THR A 139 2.24 21.65 -9.45
C THR A 139 2.85 21.65 -8.04
N LEU A 140 3.49 20.54 -7.64
CA LEU A 140 4.11 20.44 -6.32
C LEU A 140 5.25 21.45 -6.12
N ASN A 141 6.08 21.68 -7.15
CA ASN A 141 7.13 22.71 -7.11
C ASN A 141 6.54 24.12 -7.02
N THR A 142 5.43 24.37 -7.71
CA THR A 142 4.72 25.64 -7.66
C THR A 142 4.16 25.92 -6.27
N VAL A 143 3.54 24.93 -5.61
CA VAL A 143 3.07 25.07 -4.23
C VAL A 143 4.23 25.33 -3.27
N GLU A 144 5.38 24.68 -3.47
CA GLU A 144 6.59 24.95 -2.69
C GLU A 144 7.10 26.38 -2.92
N GLU A 145 7.05 26.89 -4.15
CA GLU A 145 7.43 28.27 -4.48
C GLU A 145 6.46 29.28 -3.85
N ILE A 146 5.17 29.01 -3.88
CA ILE A 146 4.15 29.83 -3.20
C ILE A 146 4.44 29.89 -1.71
N ARG A 147 4.77 28.76 -1.04
CA ARG A 147 5.18 28.73 0.37
C ARG A 147 6.37 29.64 0.65
N LYS A 148 7.35 29.69 -0.26
CA LYS A 148 8.55 30.56 -0.14
C LYS A 148 8.21 32.03 -0.34
N VAL A 149 7.35 32.36 -1.31
CA VAL A 149 6.94 33.74 -1.61
C VAL A 149 6.08 34.34 -0.50
N THR A 150 5.28 33.52 0.15
CA THR A 150 4.41 33.94 1.27
C THR A 150 5.16 34.04 2.60
N ASP A 151 6.38 33.49 2.70
CA ASP A 151 7.31 33.55 3.84
C ASP A 151 6.62 33.30 5.20
N GLY A 152 5.70 32.34 5.25
CA GLY A 152 4.97 31.94 6.44
C GLY A 152 3.87 32.90 6.90
N GLN A 153 3.60 34.00 6.17
CA GLN A 153 2.49 34.91 6.44
C GLN A 153 1.13 34.33 6.03
N CYS A 154 1.15 33.35 5.11
CA CYS A 154 -0.04 32.66 4.62
C CYS A 154 0.12 31.17 4.86
N LYS A 155 -1.00 30.47 5.03
CA LYS A 155 -1.02 29.02 5.10
C LYS A 155 -1.72 28.48 3.87
N ILE A 156 -1.11 27.44 3.25
CA ILE A 156 -1.59 26.85 2.01
C ILE A 156 -2.18 25.50 2.35
N GLY A 157 -3.49 25.38 2.16
CA GLY A 157 -4.28 24.17 2.36
C GLY A 157 -4.81 23.59 1.05
N GLY A 158 -5.56 22.50 1.18
CA GLY A 158 -6.10 21.69 0.10
C GLY A 158 -5.21 20.50 -0.23
N MET A 159 -5.70 19.65 -1.13
CA MET A 159 -5.04 18.38 -1.51
C MET A 159 -3.61 18.56 -2.05
N THR A 160 -3.34 19.64 -2.79
CA THR A 160 -2.01 19.95 -3.32
C THR A 160 -0.96 20.13 -2.22
N ALA A 161 -1.33 20.83 -1.15
CA ALA A 161 -0.44 21.04 -0.01
C ALA A 161 -0.21 19.76 0.79
N THR A 162 -1.26 18.95 0.99
CA THR A 162 -1.20 17.64 1.63
C THR A 162 -0.32 16.68 0.81
N THR A 163 -0.45 16.68 -0.51
CA THR A 163 0.36 15.86 -1.42
C THR A 163 1.84 16.28 -1.42
N LEU A 164 2.13 17.59 -1.37
CA LEU A 164 3.51 18.08 -1.22
C LEU A 164 4.14 17.64 0.11
N ASP A 165 3.38 17.72 1.19
CA ASP A 165 3.86 17.27 2.52
C ASP A 165 4.07 15.75 2.55
N THR A 166 3.19 14.97 1.93
CA THR A 166 3.35 13.52 1.75
C THR A 166 4.64 13.20 0.97
N LYS A 167 4.91 13.94 -0.12
CA LYS A 167 6.16 13.80 -0.89
C LYS A 167 7.39 14.07 -0.03
N ALA A 168 7.36 15.14 0.76
CA ALA A 168 8.50 15.53 1.60
C ALA A 168 8.78 14.47 2.69
N VAL A 169 7.75 14.03 3.41
CA VAL A 169 7.87 13.01 4.46
C VAL A 169 8.31 11.67 3.85
N SER A 170 7.63 11.19 2.82
CA SER A 170 7.94 9.91 2.17
C SER A 170 9.40 9.86 1.68
N ASN A 171 9.87 10.90 0.99
CA ASN A 171 11.24 10.93 0.48
C ASN A 171 12.30 10.98 1.59
N SER A 172 12.00 11.64 2.71
CA SER A 172 12.92 11.70 3.86
C SER A 172 13.03 10.37 4.59
N GLU A 173 11.97 9.56 4.60
CA GLU A 173 11.88 8.35 5.42
C GLU A 173 12.29 7.06 4.68
N VAL A 174 12.08 6.95 3.37
CA VAL A 174 12.32 5.69 2.60
C VAL A 174 13.75 5.15 2.78
N ILE A 175 14.77 6.00 2.77
CA ILE A 175 16.17 5.56 2.97
C ILE A 175 16.36 5.01 4.38
N ILE A 176 15.74 5.64 5.37
CA ILE A 176 15.83 5.22 6.78
C ILE A 176 15.15 3.88 6.97
N TYR A 177 14.00 3.65 6.33
CA TYR A 177 13.32 2.35 6.34
C TYR A 177 14.23 1.22 5.90
N ILE A 178 14.92 1.40 4.76
CA ILE A 178 15.83 0.39 4.21
C ILE A 178 16.99 0.13 5.18
N VAL A 179 17.57 1.18 5.74
CA VAL A 179 18.70 1.04 6.69
C VAL A 179 18.29 0.29 7.94
N ILE A 180 17.13 0.64 8.54
CA ILE A 180 16.63 -0.04 9.74
C ILE A 180 16.31 -1.51 9.41
N ALA A 181 15.63 -1.80 8.31
CA ALA A 181 15.31 -3.14 7.88
C ALA A 181 16.57 -4.01 7.68
N VAL A 182 17.57 -3.47 7.00
CA VAL A 182 18.86 -4.16 6.75
C VAL A 182 19.59 -4.43 8.06
N ILE A 183 19.67 -3.46 8.98
CA ILE A 183 20.34 -3.65 10.28
C ILE A 183 19.64 -4.72 11.10
N LEU A 184 18.31 -4.68 11.22
CA LEU A 184 17.55 -5.67 11.99
C LEU A 184 17.68 -7.08 11.37
N CYS A 185 17.58 -7.20 10.04
CA CYS A 185 17.80 -8.48 9.37
C CYS A 185 19.23 -8.98 9.54
N LEU A 186 20.24 -8.09 9.46
CA LEU A 186 21.63 -8.47 9.70
C LEU A 186 21.82 -9.07 11.09
N VAL A 187 21.32 -8.40 12.12
CA VAL A 187 21.40 -8.89 13.51
C VAL A 187 20.73 -10.26 13.67
N ILE A 188 19.54 -10.44 13.08
CA ILE A 188 18.80 -11.71 13.15
C ILE A 188 19.60 -12.82 12.45
N LEU A 189 20.13 -12.56 11.25
CA LEU A 189 20.90 -13.53 10.49
C LEU A 189 22.24 -13.89 11.16
N GLU A 190 22.91 -12.92 11.80
CA GLU A 190 24.15 -13.17 12.55
C GLU A 190 23.92 -14.12 13.73
N ILE A 191 22.76 -14.04 14.39
CA ILE A 191 22.37 -14.94 15.46
C ILE A 191 21.99 -16.33 14.91
N ALA A 192 21.42 -16.37 13.72
CA ALA A 192 20.81 -17.55 13.14
C ALA A 192 21.78 -18.44 12.34
N LEU A 193 22.78 -17.84 11.70
CA LEU A 193 23.72 -18.52 10.80
C LEU A 193 25.07 -18.75 11.49
N ASP A 194 25.94 -19.51 10.84
CA ASP A 194 27.23 -19.97 11.41
C ASP A 194 28.47 -19.25 10.85
N SER A 195 28.28 -18.09 10.19
CA SER A 195 29.37 -17.28 9.64
C SER A 195 28.96 -15.80 9.53
N TYR A 196 29.82 -14.90 9.97
CA TYR A 196 29.61 -13.44 9.89
C TYR A 196 29.52 -12.90 8.45
N LEU A 197 30.09 -13.61 7.47
CA LEU A 197 30.07 -13.16 6.08
C LEU A 197 28.80 -13.59 5.34
N ILE A 198 28.16 -14.69 5.72
CA ILE A 198 26.96 -15.18 5.03
C ILE A 198 25.80 -14.20 5.09
N PRO A 199 25.41 -13.61 6.25
CA PRO A 199 24.39 -12.58 6.32
C PRO A 199 24.65 -11.41 5.35
N VAL A 200 25.89 -10.96 5.22
CA VAL A 200 26.26 -9.89 4.31
C VAL A 200 26.06 -10.29 2.85
N LEU A 201 26.41 -11.52 2.48
CA LEU A 201 26.21 -12.02 1.12
C LEU A 201 24.71 -12.20 0.79
N LEU A 202 23.91 -12.69 1.75
CA LEU A 202 22.46 -12.84 1.60
C LEU A 202 21.81 -11.48 1.40
N LEU A 203 22.08 -10.52 2.29
CA LEU A 203 21.55 -9.16 2.20
C LEU A 203 22.04 -8.42 0.95
N GLY A 204 23.30 -8.60 0.57
CA GLY A 204 23.87 -8.04 -0.66
C GLY A 204 23.16 -8.56 -1.91
N ASN A 205 22.88 -9.87 -1.98
CA ASN A 205 22.12 -10.47 -3.08
C ASN A 205 20.69 -9.90 -3.16
N ILE A 206 20.00 -9.76 -2.02
CA ILE A 206 18.66 -9.20 -1.97
C ILE A 206 18.69 -7.70 -2.31
N GLY A 207 19.70 -6.96 -1.87
CA GLY A 207 19.92 -5.57 -2.25
C GLY A 207 20.06 -5.38 -3.77
N ILE A 208 20.79 -6.27 -4.45
CA ILE A 208 20.86 -6.29 -5.93
C ILE A 208 19.47 -6.56 -6.53
N ALA A 209 18.74 -7.53 -6.00
CA ALA A 209 17.40 -7.85 -6.47
C ALA A 209 16.41 -6.69 -6.29
N ILE A 210 16.47 -5.97 -5.16
CA ILE A 210 15.67 -4.77 -4.89
C ILE A 210 16.00 -3.67 -5.91
N LEU A 211 17.29 -3.41 -6.17
CA LEU A 211 17.70 -2.41 -7.15
C LEU A 211 17.21 -2.75 -8.57
N TYR A 212 17.25 -4.03 -8.96
CA TYR A 212 16.69 -4.48 -10.23
C TYR A 212 15.18 -4.29 -10.30
N ASN A 213 14.47 -4.61 -9.21
CA ASN A 213 13.03 -4.41 -9.13
C ASN A 213 12.67 -2.93 -9.22
N MET A 214 13.31 -2.09 -8.42
CA MET A 214 13.07 -0.64 -8.43
C MET A 214 13.43 -0.02 -9.79
N GLY A 215 14.55 -0.42 -10.39
CA GLY A 215 14.99 0.09 -11.68
C GLY A 215 14.06 -0.29 -12.83
N SER A 216 13.51 -1.50 -12.81
CA SER A 216 12.57 -1.94 -13.85
C SER A 216 11.16 -1.34 -13.73
N ASN A 217 10.86 -0.57 -12.67
CA ASN A 217 9.58 0.14 -12.54
C ASN A 217 9.39 1.24 -13.59
N ILE A 218 10.46 1.73 -14.21
CA ILE A 218 10.38 2.63 -15.37
C ILE A 218 9.48 2.07 -16.49
N LEU A 219 9.39 0.76 -16.63
CA LEU A 219 8.52 0.10 -17.60
C LEU A 219 7.03 0.21 -17.26
N LEU A 220 6.69 0.54 -16.01
CA LEU A 220 5.33 0.78 -15.53
C LEU A 220 4.94 2.26 -15.68
N GLY A 221 5.92 3.14 -15.99
CA GLY A 221 5.74 4.58 -16.11
C GLY A 221 5.77 5.30 -14.76
N GLN A 222 4.82 4.99 -13.89
CA GLN A 222 4.73 5.55 -12.52
C GLN A 222 4.37 4.47 -11.51
N ILE A 223 4.70 4.73 -10.25
CA ILE A 223 4.30 3.91 -9.09
C ILE A 223 3.86 4.80 -7.93
N SER A 224 3.02 4.25 -7.04
CA SER A 224 2.60 4.94 -5.81
C SER A 224 3.79 5.12 -4.84
N TYR A 225 3.74 6.20 -4.06
CA TYR A 225 4.66 6.39 -2.94
C TYR A 225 4.55 5.26 -1.90
N ILE A 226 3.37 4.68 -1.71
CA ILE A 226 3.15 3.52 -0.85
C ILE A 226 3.93 2.33 -1.40
N THR A 227 3.75 2.02 -2.69
CA THR A 227 4.49 0.94 -3.36
C THR A 227 6.00 1.16 -3.27
N LYS A 228 6.48 2.38 -3.50
CA LYS A 228 7.90 2.73 -3.35
C LYS A 228 8.42 2.47 -1.94
N ALA A 229 7.65 2.86 -0.92
CA ALA A 229 8.06 2.74 0.48
C ALA A 229 8.13 1.28 0.95
N ILE A 230 7.10 0.50 0.62
CA ILE A 230 6.96 -0.86 1.15
C ILE A 230 7.64 -1.94 0.32
N SER A 231 7.78 -1.75 -1.01
CA SER A 231 8.25 -2.82 -1.90
C SER A 231 9.67 -3.28 -1.59
N ALA A 232 10.59 -2.38 -1.25
CA ALA A 232 11.96 -2.75 -0.90
C ALA A 232 12.01 -3.58 0.40
N VAL A 233 11.23 -3.17 1.40
CA VAL A 233 11.15 -3.80 2.72
C VAL A 233 10.47 -5.16 2.64
N LEU A 234 9.35 -5.22 1.89
CA LEU A 234 8.64 -6.47 1.64
C LEU A 234 9.45 -7.47 0.84
N GLN A 235 10.09 -7.01 -0.23
CA GLN A 235 10.93 -7.87 -1.04
C GLN A 235 12.08 -8.45 -0.20
N LEU A 236 12.70 -7.64 0.68
CA LEU A 236 13.72 -8.11 1.59
C LEU A 236 13.18 -9.23 2.50
N GLY A 237 12.01 -9.04 3.10
CA GLY A 237 11.38 -10.04 3.97
C GLY A 237 10.98 -11.32 3.23
N VAL A 238 10.28 -11.19 2.10
CA VAL A 238 9.70 -12.33 1.37
C VAL A 238 10.75 -13.15 0.60
N THR A 239 11.81 -12.52 0.08
CA THR A 239 12.81 -13.25 -0.72
C THR A 239 13.99 -13.78 0.09
N MET A 240 14.07 -13.45 1.37
CA MET A 240 15.10 -13.94 2.29
C MET A 240 15.07 -15.47 2.38
N ASP A 241 13.89 -16.08 2.36
CA ASP A 241 13.67 -17.51 2.46
C ASP A 241 14.41 -18.28 1.40
N PHE A 242 14.37 -17.81 0.16
CA PHE A 242 15.05 -18.46 -0.97
C PHE A 242 16.57 -18.52 -0.75
N ALA A 243 17.12 -17.44 -0.21
CA ALA A 243 18.54 -17.34 0.08
C ALA A 243 18.95 -18.24 1.25
N ILE A 244 18.16 -18.28 2.32
CA ILE A 244 18.40 -19.13 3.50
C ILE A 244 18.30 -20.61 3.11
N PHE A 245 17.29 -21.02 2.33
CA PHE A 245 17.14 -22.40 1.88
C PHE A 245 18.30 -22.85 1.01
N LEU A 246 18.77 -22.00 0.09
CA LEU A 246 19.94 -22.31 -0.74
C LEU A 246 21.18 -22.55 0.14
N TYR A 247 21.42 -21.65 1.11
CA TYR A 247 22.59 -21.76 1.99
C TYR A 247 22.55 -23.04 2.85
N HIS A 248 21.41 -23.37 3.45
CA HIS A 248 21.26 -24.60 4.22
C HIS A 248 21.42 -25.86 3.36
N SER A 249 20.85 -25.85 2.13
CA SER A 249 21.04 -26.94 1.18
C SER A 249 22.50 -27.09 0.78
N TYR A 250 23.19 -25.97 0.48
CA TYR A 250 24.60 -25.99 0.17
C TYR A 250 25.47 -26.53 1.32
N LYS A 251 25.17 -26.13 2.55
CA LYS A 251 25.86 -26.60 3.75
C LYS A 251 25.71 -28.13 3.92
N ALA A 252 24.51 -28.66 3.75
CA ALA A 252 24.22 -30.09 3.82
C ALA A 252 24.97 -30.89 2.74
N GLU A 253 24.92 -30.44 1.49
CA GLU A 253 25.59 -31.10 0.37
C GLU A 253 27.14 -31.01 0.48
N LYS A 254 27.65 -29.92 1.10
CA LYS A 254 29.10 -29.74 1.33
C LYS A 254 29.64 -30.72 2.37
N GLU A 255 28.83 -31.18 3.31
CA GLU A 255 29.20 -32.22 4.29
C GLU A 255 29.32 -33.62 3.64
N GLU A 256 28.58 -33.85 2.55
CA GLU A 256 28.58 -35.14 1.81
C GLU A 256 29.59 -35.19 0.66
N THR A 257 30.02 -34.03 0.17
CA THR A 257 30.82 -33.94 -1.09
C THR A 257 32.09 -33.11 -0.87
N ASN A 258 33.25 -33.62 -1.30
CA ASN A 258 34.53 -32.88 -1.17
C ASN A 258 34.73 -31.80 -2.23
N ASN A 259 33.75 -31.55 -3.11
CA ASN A 259 33.83 -30.56 -4.18
C ASN A 259 32.74 -29.49 -4.02
N ASN A 260 33.15 -28.25 -3.72
CA ASN A 260 32.25 -27.13 -3.49
C ASN A 260 31.35 -26.79 -4.69
N ASP A 261 31.87 -26.93 -5.93
CA ASP A 261 31.11 -26.64 -7.15
C ASP A 261 30.04 -27.72 -7.38
N GLU A 262 30.33 -28.99 -7.06
CA GLU A 262 29.37 -30.10 -7.10
C GLU A 262 28.31 -29.98 -6.03
N ALA A 263 28.69 -29.68 -4.77
CA ALA A 263 27.78 -29.44 -3.67
C ALA A 263 26.82 -28.28 -3.99
N MET A 264 27.33 -27.18 -4.53
CA MET A 264 26.49 -26.05 -4.92
C MET A 264 25.56 -26.39 -6.09
N SER A 265 25.98 -27.15 -7.09
CA SER A 265 25.13 -27.56 -8.19
C SER A 265 23.96 -28.43 -7.72
N LYS A 266 24.20 -29.35 -6.77
CA LYS A 266 23.14 -30.16 -6.14
C LYS A 266 22.22 -29.26 -5.30
N ALA A 267 22.77 -28.35 -4.52
CA ALA A 267 22.02 -27.40 -3.72
C ALA A 267 21.09 -26.50 -4.56
N ILE A 268 21.57 -25.96 -5.68
CA ILE A 268 20.75 -25.20 -6.62
C ILE A 268 19.59 -26.07 -7.13
N THR A 269 19.85 -27.33 -7.48
CA THR A 269 18.83 -28.22 -8.04
C THR A 269 17.75 -28.57 -7.03
N SER A 270 18.12 -28.90 -5.78
CA SER A 270 17.19 -29.24 -4.72
C SER A 270 16.38 -28.00 -4.26
N THR A 271 17.05 -26.85 -4.14
CA THR A 271 16.42 -25.57 -3.78
C THR A 271 15.41 -25.14 -4.83
N LEU A 272 15.76 -25.17 -6.13
CA LEU A 272 14.84 -24.81 -7.21
C LEU A 272 13.54 -25.63 -7.18
N VAL A 273 13.64 -26.94 -6.96
CA VAL A 273 12.45 -27.81 -6.88
C VAL A 273 11.53 -27.41 -5.73
N SER A 274 12.12 -27.07 -4.57
CA SER A 274 11.37 -26.72 -3.37
C SER A 274 10.79 -25.30 -3.43
N VAL A 275 11.58 -24.35 -3.94
CA VAL A 275 11.25 -22.91 -3.89
C VAL A 275 10.38 -22.47 -5.07
N LEU A 276 10.42 -23.15 -6.23
CA LEU A 276 9.56 -22.80 -7.36
C LEU A 276 8.06 -22.87 -7.01
N GLY A 277 7.66 -23.90 -6.25
CA GLY A 277 6.26 -24.04 -5.83
C GLY A 277 5.83 -22.88 -4.91
N SER A 278 6.65 -22.55 -3.94
CA SER A 278 6.47 -21.47 -2.99
C SER A 278 6.49 -20.11 -3.70
N ALA A 279 7.53 -19.80 -4.48
CA ALA A 279 7.60 -18.55 -5.22
C ALA A 279 6.40 -18.34 -6.16
N THR A 280 5.88 -19.41 -6.78
CA THR A 280 4.69 -19.32 -7.65
C THR A 280 3.45 -18.92 -6.86
N THR A 281 3.24 -19.49 -5.66
CA THR A 281 2.10 -19.12 -4.81
C THR A 281 2.20 -17.69 -4.29
N THR A 282 3.40 -17.24 -3.94
CA THR A 282 3.67 -15.88 -3.49
C THR A 282 3.46 -14.86 -4.62
N ILE A 283 3.98 -15.13 -5.82
CA ILE A 283 3.75 -14.30 -7.01
C ILE A 283 2.26 -14.21 -7.31
N ALA A 284 1.55 -15.32 -7.26
CA ALA A 284 0.12 -15.35 -7.52
C ALA A 284 -0.69 -14.61 -6.44
N GLY A 285 -0.28 -14.69 -5.18
CA GLY A 285 -0.85 -13.89 -4.11
C GLY A 285 -0.74 -12.38 -4.40
N PHE A 286 0.44 -11.91 -4.79
CA PHE A 286 0.60 -10.51 -5.17
C PHE A 286 -0.18 -10.14 -6.43
N LEU A 287 -0.22 -11.01 -7.45
CA LEU A 287 -1.01 -10.77 -8.67
C LEU A 287 -2.52 -10.76 -8.39
N ALA A 288 -3.01 -11.40 -7.32
CA ALA A 288 -4.41 -11.32 -6.93
C ALA A 288 -4.82 -9.87 -6.55
N LEU A 289 -3.90 -9.03 -6.10
CA LEU A 289 -4.16 -7.59 -5.89
C LEU A 289 -4.55 -6.87 -7.18
N CYS A 290 -4.18 -7.40 -8.35
CA CYS A 290 -4.59 -6.82 -9.63
C CYS A 290 -6.09 -6.99 -9.93
N SER A 291 -6.84 -7.73 -9.10
CA SER A 291 -8.31 -7.85 -9.20
C SER A 291 -9.05 -6.69 -8.53
N MET A 292 -8.34 -5.77 -7.88
CA MET A 292 -8.92 -4.54 -7.33
C MET A 292 -9.40 -3.62 -8.45
N ASN A 293 -10.52 -2.95 -8.20
CA ASN A 293 -10.95 -1.80 -9.01
C ASN A 293 -10.02 -0.60 -8.77
N LEU A 294 -9.60 -0.39 -7.51
CA LEU A 294 -8.59 0.60 -7.17
C LEU A 294 -7.24 0.20 -7.81
N THR A 295 -6.78 0.98 -8.77
CA THR A 295 -5.57 0.67 -9.56
C THR A 295 -4.28 0.62 -8.73
N LEU A 296 -4.31 1.11 -7.48
CA LEU A 296 -3.25 0.94 -6.49
C LEU A 296 -2.93 -0.55 -6.22
N GLY A 297 -3.95 -1.42 -6.23
CA GLY A 297 -3.75 -2.86 -6.09
C GLY A 297 -2.93 -3.45 -7.22
N ARG A 298 -3.16 -2.99 -8.46
CA ARG A 298 -2.37 -3.37 -9.63
C ARG A 298 -0.92 -2.89 -9.50
N ASP A 299 -0.71 -1.69 -9.00
CA ASP A 299 0.61 -1.11 -8.80
C ASP A 299 1.42 -1.94 -7.79
N ILE A 300 0.90 -2.15 -6.57
CA ILE A 300 1.53 -2.97 -5.54
C ILE A 300 1.74 -4.41 -6.04
N GLY A 301 0.69 -5.00 -6.62
CA GLY A 301 0.68 -6.39 -7.07
C GLY A 301 1.75 -6.70 -8.11
N LEU A 302 1.86 -5.88 -9.16
CA LEU A 302 2.85 -6.06 -10.22
C LEU A 302 4.28 -5.83 -9.73
N VAL A 303 4.52 -4.77 -8.96
CA VAL A 303 5.86 -4.47 -8.44
C VAL A 303 6.33 -5.57 -7.50
N MET A 304 5.45 -6.08 -6.63
CA MET A 304 5.79 -7.15 -5.69
C MET A 304 5.97 -8.51 -6.38
N ALA A 305 5.08 -8.89 -7.29
CA ALA A 305 5.19 -10.14 -8.05
C ALA A 305 6.49 -10.19 -8.87
N LYS A 306 6.82 -9.08 -9.55
CA LYS A 306 8.09 -8.89 -10.27
C LYS A 306 9.28 -8.95 -9.30
N GLY A 307 9.18 -8.32 -8.14
CA GLY A 307 10.21 -8.33 -7.10
C GLY A 307 10.54 -9.73 -6.60
N VAL A 308 9.52 -10.55 -6.35
CA VAL A 308 9.69 -11.97 -5.93
C VAL A 308 10.34 -12.79 -7.05
N LEU A 309 9.92 -12.61 -8.30
CA LEU A 309 10.53 -13.30 -9.44
C LEU A 309 12.00 -12.94 -9.61
N ILE A 310 12.35 -11.65 -9.54
CA ILE A 310 13.73 -11.18 -9.61
C ILE A 310 14.53 -11.70 -8.42
N GLY A 311 13.97 -11.68 -7.21
CA GLY A 311 14.58 -12.23 -6.01
C GLY A 311 14.93 -13.71 -6.14
N LEU A 312 14.00 -14.52 -6.68
CA LEU A 312 14.23 -15.94 -6.97
C LEU A 312 15.36 -16.12 -7.98
N ILE A 313 15.36 -15.37 -9.07
CA ILE A 313 16.43 -15.45 -10.08
C ILE A 313 17.79 -15.10 -9.45
N CYS A 314 17.87 -14.03 -8.68
CA CYS A 314 19.10 -13.64 -7.98
C CYS A 314 19.55 -14.69 -6.97
N ALA A 315 18.62 -15.28 -6.22
CA ALA A 315 18.93 -16.31 -5.23
C ALA A 315 19.52 -17.60 -5.85
N VAL A 316 19.13 -17.96 -7.08
CA VAL A 316 19.64 -19.18 -7.75
C VAL A 316 20.78 -18.91 -8.74
N THR A 317 21.14 -17.65 -8.99
CA THR A 317 22.23 -17.28 -9.92
C THR A 317 23.34 -16.49 -9.24
N ILE A 318 23.03 -15.32 -8.70
CA ILE A 318 24.02 -14.40 -8.10
C ILE A 318 24.53 -14.93 -6.77
N LEU A 319 23.61 -15.37 -5.89
CA LEU A 319 23.99 -15.83 -4.57
C LEU A 319 24.90 -17.06 -4.58
N PRO A 320 24.63 -18.14 -5.36
CA PRO A 320 25.55 -19.28 -5.47
C PRO A 320 26.93 -18.86 -5.98
N ALA A 321 26.98 -17.98 -6.98
CA ALA A 321 28.22 -17.46 -7.52
C ALA A 321 29.03 -16.69 -6.46
N ALA A 322 28.35 -15.87 -5.63
CA ALA A 322 28.97 -15.12 -4.54
C ALA A 322 29.48 -16.08 -3.44
N ILE A 323 28.66 -17.01 -2.98
CA ILE A 323 29.07 -18.00 -1.96
C ILE A 323 30.32 -18.77 -2.40
N LEU A 324 30.34 -19.30 -3.63
CA LEU A 324 31.50 -20.03 -4.14
C LEU A 324 32.74 -19.14 -4.32
N MET A 325 32.58 -17.88 -4.64
CA MET A 325 33.68 -16.94 -4.80
C MET A 325 34.33 -16.59 -3.47
N PHE A 326 33.52 -16.45 -2.42
CA PHE A 326 33.95 -16.07 -1.08
C PHE A 326 34.05 -17.27 -0.10
N ASP A 327 33.98 -18.51 -0.56
CA ASP A 327 33.97 -19.71 0.27
C ASP A 327 35.12 -19.75 1.30
N LYS A 328 36.34 -19.42 0.89
CA LYS A 328 37.49 -19.33 1.81
C LYS A 328 37.34 -18.26 2.90
N ALA A 329 36.68 -17.16 2.61
CA ALA A 329 36.42 -16.10 3.58
C ALA A 329 35.29 -16.51 4.52
N ILE A 330 34.29 -17.20 4.02
CA ILE A 330 33.19 -17.77 4.80
C ILE A 330 33.75 -18.74 5.86
N GLU A 331 34.62 -19.66 5.47
CA GLU A 331 35.26 -20.59 6.40
C GLU A 331 36.09 -19.90 7.50
N LYS A 332 36.77 -18.77 7.18
CA LYS A 332 37.54 -17.99 8.14
C LYS A 332 36.66 -17.22 9.14
N THR A 333 35.44 -16.88 8.76
CA THR A 333 34.49 -16.13 9.60
C THR A 333 33.47 -17.03 10.28
N ARG A 334 33.68 -18.35 10.28
CA ARG A 334 32.76 -19.33 10.84
C ARG A 334 32.73 -19.22 12.37
N HIS A 335 31.55 -19.30 12.95
CA HIS A 335 31.30 -19.33 14.40
C HIS A 335 30.26 -20.38 14.75
N LYS A 336 30.06 -20.63 16.04
CA LYS A 336 29.05 -21.57 16.50
C LYS A 336 27.65 -20.94 16.32
N GLU A 337 26.70 -21.71 15.79
CA GLU A 337 25.31 -21.32 15.76
C GLU A 337 24.77 -20.98 17.15
N ILE A 338 24.19 -19.80 17.31
CA ILE A 338 23.63 -19.30 18.56
C ILE A 338 22.19 -19.73 18.71
N LEU A 339 21.48 -19.88 17.55
CA LEU A 339 20.07 -20.23 17.53
C LEU A 339 19.82 -21.62 18.13
N PRO A 340 18.92 -21.76 19.12
CA PRO A 340 18.63 -23.04 19.73
C PRO A 340 17.93 -23.99 18.74
N LYS A 341 18.22 -25.29 18.88
CA LYS A 341 17.39 -26.30 18.20
C LYS A 341 16.01 -26.33 18.87
N PHE A 342 14.95 -25.98 18.16
CA PHE A 342 13.58 -25.85 18.69
C PHE A 342 12.90 -27.20 19.00
N THR A 343 13.65 -28.16 19.53
CA THR A 343 13.17 -29.51 19.85
C THR A 343 12.01 -29.50 20.86
N LYS A 344 12.08 -28.61 21.87
CA LYS A 344 11.00 -28.47 22.86
C LYS A 344 9.68 -28.03 22.23
N VAL A 345 9.71 -27.10 21.26
CA VAL A 345 8.50 -26.60 20.56
C VAL A 345 7.93 -27.71 19.68
N ARG A 346 8.78 -28.43 18.96
CA ARG A 346 8.39 -29.60 18.14
C ARG A 346 7.68 -30.65 19.02
N ASP A 347 8.33 -31.05 20.14
CA ASP A 347 7.80 -32.10 21.00
C ASP A 347 6.49 -31.66 21.69
N PHE A 348 6.38 -30.38 22.07
CA PHE A 348 5.14 -29.80 22.59
C PHE A 348 4.00 -29.88 21.55
N SER A 349 4.24 -29.46 20.32
CA SER A 349 3.21 -29.45 19.25
C SER A 349 2.69 -30.86 18.96
N ILE A 350 3.58 -31.85 18.96
CA ILE A 350 3.20 -33.24 18.70
C ILE A 350 2.51 -33.88 19.91
N LYS A 351 3.02 -33.65 21.14
CA LYS A 351 2.45 -34.22 22.35
C LYS A 351 1.04 -33.68 22.62
N HIS A 352 0.84 -32.39 22.44
CA HIS A 352 -0.39 -31.69 22.79
C HIS A 352 -1.30 -31.35 21.61
N TYR A 353 -1.16 -32.02 20.45
CA TYR A 353 -1.91 -31.72 19.23
C TYR A 353 -3.43 -31.64 19.43
N LYS A 354 -4.01 -32.50 20.30
CA LYS A 354 -5.46 -32.47 20.59
C LYS A 354 -5.88 -31.19 21.34
N ALA A 355 -5.06 -30.75 22.31
CA ALA A 355 -5.29 -29.51 23.05
C ALA A 355 -5.16 -28.29 22.14
N ILE A 356 -4.21 -28.33 21.20
CA ILE A 356 -4.02 -27.27 20.19
C ILE A 356 -5.27 -27.16 19.29
N ILE A 357 -5.86 -28.28 18.85
CA ILE A 357 -7.11 -28.26 18.08
C ILE A 357 -8.27 -27.66 18.91
N VAL A 358 -8.37 -28.01 20.18
CA VAL A 358 -9.41 -27.41 21.06
C VAL A 358 -9.17 -25.91 21.22
N ALA A 359 -7.94 -25.49 21.44
CA ALA A 359 -7.59 -24.06 21.52
C ALA A 359 -7.91 -23.32 20.21
N PHE A 360 -7.59 -23.90 19.05
CA PHE A 360 -7.97 -23.38 17.73
C PHE A 360 -9.49 -23.16 17.63
N LEU A 361 -10.30 -24.18 18.00
CA LEU A 361 -11.76 -24.08 17.93
C LEU A 361 -12.35 -23.04 18.89
N ILE A 362 -11.68 -22.80 20.04
CA ILE A 362 -12.11 -21.77 20.99
C ILE A 362 -11.73 -20.37 20.48
N ILE A 363 -10.50 -20.19 19.97
CA ILE A 363 -10.01 -18.87 19.54
C ILE A 363 -10.63 -18.43 18.22
N LEU A 364 -10.95 -19.35 17.32
CA LEU A 364 -11.47 -19.05 15.98
C LEU A 364 -12.70 -18.12 15.99
N PRO A 365 -13.76 -18.36 16.80
CA PRO A 365 -14.92 -17.45 16.84
C PRO A 365 -14.54 -16.03 17.27
N PHE A 366 -13.65 -15.88 18.24
CA PHE A 366 -13.19 -14.56 18.67
C PHE A 366 -12.34 -13.88 17.59
N ALA A 367 -11.48 -14.61 16.90
CA ALA A 367 -10.67 -14.09 15.81
C ALA A 367 -11.55 -13.62 14.63
N VAL A 368 -12.56 -14.41 14.26
CA VAL A 368 -13.55 -14.05 13.21
C VAL A 368 -14.38 -12.84 13.65
N TYR A 369 -14.86 -12.81 14.90
CA TYR A 369 -15.61 -11.67 15.42
C TYR A 369 -14.78 -10.38 15.35
N GLY A 370 -13.53 -10.40 15.83
CA GLY A 370 -12.65 -9.26 15.74
C GLY A 370 -12.38 -8.81 14.31
N TYR A 371 -12.13 -9.76 13.40
CA TYR A 371 -11.91 -9.49 11.97
C TYR A 371 -13.11 -8.77 11.32
N THR A 372 -14.34 -9.19 11.62
CA THR A 372 -15.57 -8.60 11.05
C THR A 372 -15.98 -7.27 11.70
N HIS A 373 -15.39 -6.91 12.86
CA HIS A 373 -15.67 -5.68 13.60
C HIS A 373 -14.47 -4.72 13.66
N THR A 374 -13.45 -4.95 12.85
CA THR A 374 -12.35 -4.00 12.68
C THR A 374 -12.82 -2.83 11.83
N GLU A 375 -12.68 -1.63 12.36
CA GLU A 375 -13.06 -0.39 11.70
C GLU A 375 -11.93 0.15 10.82
N ASN A 376 -12.30 0.76 9.70
CA ASN A 376 -11.38 1.40 8.77
C ASN A 376 -11.67 2.90 8.68
N TYR A 377 -10.61 3.70 8.48
CA TYR A 377 -10.76 5.09 8.09
C TYR A 377 -10.21 5.29 6.67
N TYR A 378 -10.80 6.24 5.96
CA TYR A 378 -10.49 6.54 4.56
C TYR A 378 -9.89 7.93 4.39
N ASN A 379 -10.07 8.83 5.36
CA ASN A 379 -9.56 10.19 5.32
C ASN A 379 -8.02 10.20 5.28
N LEU A 380 -7.47 10.72 4.17
CA LEU A 380 -6.03 10.73 3.90
C LEU A 380 -5.26 11.70 4.80
N ASP A 381 -5.88 12.83 5.19
CA ASP A 381 -5.27 13.83 6.06
C ASP A 381 -4.93 13.25 7.43
N LYS A 382 -5.77 12.34 7.95
CA LYS A 382 -5.52 11.63 9.23
C LYS A 382 -4.29 10.72 9.18
N SER A 383 -3.78 10.41 7.99
CA SER A 383 -2.59 9.57 7.83
C SER A 383 -1.28 10.33 7.98
N LEU A 384 -1.32 11.65 8.09
CA LEU A 384 -0.16 12.54 8.16
C LEU A 384 -0.03 13.18 9.55
N PRO A 385 1.19 13.55 9.97
CA PRO A 385 1.39 14.28 11.24
C PRO A 385 0.74 15.66 11.25
N ASP A 386 0.08 16.02 12.34
CA ASP A 386 -0.55 17.34 12.57
C ASP A 386 0.46 18.51 12.55
N THR A 387 1.75 18.22 12.58
CA THR A 387 2.81 19.23 12.54
C THR A 387 3.12 19.74 11.13
N LEU A 388 2.56 19.12 10.09
CA LEU A 388 2.79 19.50 8.71
C LEU A 388 1.97 20.74 8.34
N GLN A 389 2.57 21.59 7.49
CA GLN A 389 1.97 22.87 7.12
C GLN A 389 0.62 22.73 6.39
N GLY A 390 0.49 21.74 5.49
CA GLY A 390 -0.75 21.47 4.79
C GLY A 390 -1.86 21.02 5.74
N VAL A 391 -1.55 20.11 6.68
CA VAL A 391 -2.51 19.64 7.69
C VAL A 391 -2.96 20.79 8.59
N GLN A 392 -2.01 21.64 9.04
CA GLN A 392 -2.34 22.82 9.85
C GLN A 392 -3.20 23.83 9.08
N ALA A 393 -2.92 24.01 7.78
CA ALA A 393 -3.72 24.91 6.94
C ALA A 393 -5.15 24.37 6.72
N ASN A 394 -5.31 23.06 6.51
CA ASN A 394 -6.62 22.42 6.38
C ASN A 394 -7.43 22.55 7.69
N ASN A 395 -6.79 22.35 8.85
CA ASN A 395 -7.43 22.55 10.14
C ASN A 395 -7.88 24.00 10.34
N GLU A 396 -7.09 24.98 9.88
CA GLU A 396 -7.46 26.40 9.95
C GLU A 396 -8.62 26.75 9.02
N LEU A 397 -8.64 26.22 7.79
CA LEU A 397 -9.77 26.34 6.87
C LEU A 397 -11.05 25.81 7.51
N LYS A 398 -10.98 24.67 8.18
CA LYS A 398 -12.09 24.08 8.91
C LYS A 398 -12.55 24.95 10.08
N GLU A 399 -11.63 25.39 10.94
CA GLU A 399 -11.96 26.13 12.18
C GLU A 399 -12.43 27.56 11.91
N LYS A 400 -11.75 28.28 11.01
CA LYS A 400 -12.06 29.69 10.73
C LYS A 400 -13.21 29.84 9.74
N PHE A 401 -13.20 29.08 8.65
CA PHE A 401 -14.11 29.28 7.52
C PHE A 401 -15.21 28.23 7.42
N GLY A 402 -15.14 27.14 8.21
CA GLY A 402 -16.10 26.04 8.18
C GLY A 402 -15.97 25.18 6.92
N ILE A 403 -14.89 25.33 6.14
CA ILE A 403 -14.64 24.51 4.94
C ILE A 403 -14.04 23.18 5.41
N VAL A 404 -14.85 22.14 5.38
CA VAL A 404 -14.47 20.81 5.83
C VAL A 404 -14.34 19.85 4.65
N SER A 405 -15.27 19.93 3.70
CA SER A 405 -15.21 19.21 2.43
C SER A 405 -15.82 20.06 1.31
N THR A 406 -15.35 19.81 0.09
CA THR A 406 -15.78 20.56 -1.10
C THR A 406 -16.32 19.62 -2.16
N GLU A 407 -17.49 19.94 -2.69
CA GLU A 407 -18.11 19.28 -3.82
C GLU A 407 -18.20 20.27 -4.99
N LEU A 408 -17.89 19.82 -6.18
CA LEU A 408 -17.95 20.60 -7.41
C LEU A 408 -19.00 19.97 -8.33
N VAL A 409 -20.02 20.74 -8.70
CA VAL A 409 -21.08 20.29 -9.59
C VAL A 409 -20.92 20.98 -10.94
N LEU A 410 -20.85 20.18 -11.99
CA LEU A 410 -20.76 20.64 -13.38
C LEU A 410 -22.09 20.40 -14.07
N VAL A 411 -22.77 21.49 -14.45
CA VAL A 411 -24.04 21.46 -15.21
C VAL A 411 -23.86 22.10 -16.57
N ASP A 412 -24.82 21.84 -17.47
CA ASP A 412 -24.80 22.44 -18.80
C ASP A 412 -24.72 23.97 -18.73
N LYS A 413 -23.86 24.57 -19.58
CA LYS A 413 -23.65 26.03 -19.66
C LYS A 413 -24.94 26.79 -19.90
N ASP A 414 -25.82 26.24 -20.74
CA ASP A 414 -27.05 26.88 -21.20
C ASP A 414 -28.21 26.68 -20.18
N MET A 415 -27.97 26.03 -19.02
CA MET A 415 -28.97 25.94 -17.96
C MET A 415 -29.36 27.34 -17.49
N PRO A 416 -30.64 27.72 -17.51
CA PRO A 416 -31.07 29.05 -17.08
C PRO A 416 -30.80 29.32 -15.61
N ASP A 417 -30.39 30.54 -15.26
CA ASP A 417 -30.09 30.95 -13.88
C ASP A 417 -31.20 30.62 -12.88
N TYR A 418 -32.48 30.76 -13.26
CA TYR A 418 -33.59 30.45 -12.38
C TYR A 418 -33.63 28.96 -11.97
N LYS A 419 -33.25 28.06 -12.92
CA LYS A 419 -33.16 26.63 -12.62
C LYS A 419 -31.98 26.34 -11.73
N VAL A 420 -30.82 26.97 -12.00
CA VAL A 420 -29.64 26.86 -11.12
C VAL A 420 -30.01 27.31 -9.70
N ASN A 421 -30.65 28.46 -9.56
CA ASN A 421 -31.07 28.98 -8.25
C ASN A 421 -32.09 28.06 -7.54
N GLN A 422 -33.05 27.48 -8.27
CA GLN A 422 -33.99 26.50 -7.68
C GLN A 422 -33.25 25.24 -7.20
N MET A 423 -32.32 24.72 -7.97
CA MET A 423 -31.48 23.60 -7.59
C MET A 423 -30.65 23.94 -6.35
N LEU A 424 -30.03 25.10 -6.30
CA LEU A 424 -29.26 25.55 -5.14
C LEU A 424 -30.13 25.73 -3.88
N ASP A 425 -31.37 26.24 -4.02
CA ASP A 425 -32.31 26.36 -2.91
C ASP A 425 -32.68 24.99 -2.34
N GLU A 426 -32.83 23.94 -3.19
CA GLU A 426 -33.04 22.56 -2.73
C GLU A 426 -31.80 21.99 -2.02
N ILE A 427 -30.60 22.20 -2.58
CA ILE A 427 -29.33 21.74 -2.00
C ILE A 427 -29.07 22.42 -0.66
N ASN A 428 -29.30 23.73 -0.55
CA ASN A 428 -29.10 24.48 0.70
C ASN A 428 -30.04 24.04 1.84
N ASN A 429 -31.16 23.36 1.52
CA ASN A 429 -32.05 22.78 2.51
C ASN A 429 -31.61 21.40 3.03
N LEU A 430 -30.53 20.83 2.49
CA LEU A 430 -29.96 19.60 2.99
C LEU A 430 -29.17 19.87 4.28
N ASP A 431 -29.26 18.92 5.22
CA ASP A 431 -28.46 18.98 6.44
C ASP A 431 -26.97 18.92 6.12
N GLY A 432 -26.18 19.74 6.79
CA GLY A 432 -24.73 19.75 6.67
C GLY A 432 -24.18 20.60 5.52
N ILE A 433 -25.01 21.13 4.61
CA ILE A 433 -24.55 22.11 3.62
C ILE A 433 -24.23 23.41 4.36
N ASP A 434 -23.03 23.94 4.13
CA ASP A 434 -22.60 25.20 4.71
C ASP A 434 -22.81 26.37 3.74
N MET A 435 -22.42 26.21 2.47
CA MET A 435 -22.51 27.23 1.45
C MET A 435 -22.61 26.60 0.06
N THR A 436 -23.39 27.24 -0.81
CA THR A 436 -23.35 26.98 -2.25
C THR A 436 -22.96 28.26 -2.99
N LEU A 437 -22.04 28.15 -3.95
CA LEU A 437 -21.54 29.28 -4.72
C LEU A 437 -21.55 28.94 -6.21
N SER A 438 -22.20 29.82 -7.00
CA SER A 438 -22.24 29.74 -8.45
C SER A 438 -22.20 31.14 -9.06
N TYR A 439 -21.93 31.21 -10.36
CA TYR A 439 -22.02 32.51 -11.07
C TYR A 439 -23.41 33.14 -10.95
N ALA A 440 -24.47 32.32 -10.96
CA ALA A 440 -25.84 32.77 -10.80
C ALA A 440 -26.13 33.27 -9.35
N SER A 441 -25.57 32.63 -8.32
CA SER A 441 -25.78 33.04 -6.92
C SER A 441 -25.04 34.34 -6.54
N ILE A 442 -23.83 34.56 -7.07
CA ILE A 442 -23.06 35.79 -6.84
C ILE A 442 -23.83 37.01 -7.38
N SER A 443 -24.57 36.83 -8.47
CA SER A 443 -25.38 37.91 -9.07
C SER A 443 -26.79 38.08 -8.47
N LYS A 444 -27.21 37.20 -7.54
CA LYS A 444 -28.57 37.15 -6.97
C LYS A 444 -28.82 38.35 -6.05
N GLY A 445 -28.99 39.53 -6.66
CA GLY A 445 -29.72 40.63 -6.09
C GLY A 445 -28.97 41.94 -5.84
N GLN A 446 -27.65 42.02 -5.91
CA GLN A 446 -26.95 43.28 -5.61
C GLN A 446 -25.80 43.64 -6.57
N ILE A 447 -25.17 42.66 -7.26
CA ILE A 447 -24.08 42.92 -8.20
C ILE A 447 -24.52 42.53 -9.62
N PRO A 448 -24.63 43.49 -10.53
CA PRO A 448 -24.87 43.16 -11.94
C PRO A 448 -23.75 42.28 -12.49
N LYS A 449 -24.12 41.26 -13.30
CA LYS A 449 -23.15 40.30 -13.89
C LYS A 449 -22.07 40.98 -14.72
N GLU A 450 -22.40 42.12 -15.31
CA GLU A 450 -21.53 42.91 -16.17
C GLU A 450 -20.39 43.60 -15.38
N ILE A 451 -20.49 43.68 -14.05
CA ILE A 451 -19.49 44.30 -13.20
C ILE A 451 -18.50 43.27 -12.62
N LEU A 452 -18.87 41.97 -12.68
CA LEU A 452 -17.98 40.91 -12.20
C LEU A 452 -16.76 40.76 -13.11
N PRO A 453 -15.55 40.70 -12.57
CA PRO A 453 -14.32 40.46 -13.34
C PRO A 453 -14.40 39.20 -14.19
N ASP A 454 -13.79 39.22 -15.36
CA ASP A 454 -13.76 38.07 -16.29
C ASP A 454 -13.05 36.86 -15.64
N GLU A 455 -12.11 37.08 -14.74
CA GLU A 455 -11.43 36.04 -13.95
C GLU A 455 -12.42 35.24 -13.12
N ILE A 456 -13.36 35.91 -12.42
CA ILE A 456 -14.40 35.24 -11.63
C ILE A 456 -15.33 34.45 -12.53
N LYS A 457 -15.78 35.06 -13.64
CA LYS A 457 -16.62 34.37 -14.64
C LYS A 457 -15.94 33.08 -15.12
N SER A 458 -14.64 33.14 -15.41
CA SER A 458 -13.88 32.00 -15.94
C SER A 458 -13.65 30.87 -14.92
N ILE A 459 -13.84 31.11 -13.61
CA ILE A 459 -13.87 30.04 -12.62
C ILE A 459 -15.16 29.25 -12.69
N PHE A 460 -16.31 29.94 -12.83
CA PHE A 460 -17.62 29.32 -12.78
C PHE A 460 -18.18 28.92 -14.13
N GLN A 461 -17.61 29.36 -15.26
CA GLN A 461 -18.12 29.09 -16.59
C GLN A 461 -17.00 28.73 -17.57
N SER A 462 -17.17 27.61 -18.25
CA SER A 462 -16.40 27.21 -19.42
C SER A 462 -17.22 27.35 -20.71
N ASP A 463 -16.69 26.82 -21.80
CA ASP A 463 -17.44 26.83 -23.09
C ASP A 463 -18.64 25.86 -23.08
N LYS A 464 -18.65 24.85 -22.21
CA LYS A 464 -19.68 23.80 -22.19
C LYS A 464 -20.40 23.67 -20.85
N TYR A 465 -19.77 24.04 -19.74
CA TYR A 465 -20.27 23.81 -18.39
C TYR A 465 -20.31 25.08 -17.55
N GLN A 466 -21.24 25.10 -16.58
CA GLN A 466 -21.17 25.99 -15.44
C GLN A 466 -20.80 25.12 -14.22
N MET A 467 -19.93 25.68 -13.36
CA MET A 467 -19.47 25.04 -12.13
C MET A 467 -20.20 25.66 -10.93
N ILE A 468 -20.57 24.80 -10.00
CA ILE A 468 -21.14 25.17 -8.72
C ILE A 468 -20.22 24.58 -7.64
N ILE A 469 -19.85 25.39 -6.66
CA ILE A 469 -19.07 24.98 -5.50
C ILE A 469 -20.03 24.79 -4.34
N ILE A 470 -19.97 23.63 -3.68
CA ILE A 470 -20.73 23.31 -2.48
C ILE A 470 -19.71 23.03 -1.38
N SER A 471 -19.87 23.71 -0.25
CA SER A 471 -19.10 23.45 0.98
C SER A 471 -19.97 22.71 1.97
N SER A 472 -19.44 21.62 2.52
CA SER A 472 -20.10 20.82 3.54
C SER A 472 -19.40 20.95 4.89
N LYS A 473 -20.20 20.83 5.99
CA LYS A 473 -19.72 20.76 7.37
C LYS A 473 -19.28 19.37 7.79
N TYR A 474 -19.61 18.37 6.97
CA TYR A 474 -19.29 16.98 7.27
C TYR A 474 -17.85 16.65 6.91
N GLU A 475 -17.19 15.84 7.73
CA GLU A 475 -15.83 15.39 7.49
C GLU A 475 -15.77 14.41 6.32
N LEU A 476 -14.67 14.44 5.61
CA LEU A 476 -14.38 13.52 4.51
C LEU A 476 -14.48 12.05 4.97
N ALA A 477 -15.04 11.22 4.10
CA ALA A 477 -15.21 9.79 4.32
C ALA A 477 -16.04 9.43 5.57
N THR A 478 -17.02 10.26 5.92
CA THR A 478 -18.05 9.93 6.92
C THR A 478 -19.34 9.50 6.25
N ASN A 479 -20.15 8.71 6.96
CA ASN A 479 -21.45 8.27 6.43
C ASN A 479 -22.36 9.47 6.14
N GLU A 480 -22.28 10.50 6.99
CA GLU A 480 -23.05 11.75 6.85
C GLU A 480 -22.69 12.47 5.54
N LEU A 481 -21.40 12.54 5.19
CA LEU A 481 -20.99 13.15 3.92
C LEU A 481 -21.41 12.26 2.74
N ASN A 482 -21.20 10.95 2.83
CA ASN A 482 -21.57 10.05 1.75
C ASN A 482 -23.08 10.12 1.44
N ASP A 483 -23.94 10.12 2.47
CA ASP A 483 -25.39 10.30 2.32
C ASP A 483 -25.75 11.67 1.76
N GLN A 484 -24.99 12.72 2.09
CA GLN A 484 -25.18 14.07 1.56
C GLN A 484 -24.83 14.13 0.08
N VAL A 485 -23.66 13.61 -0.33
CA VAL A 485 -23.21 13.55 -1.73
C VAL A 485 -24.22 12.83 -2.60
N GLU A 486 -24.77 11.68 -2.14
CA GLU A 486 -25.80 10.96 -2.89
C GLU A 486 -27.09 11.80 -3.05
N LYS A 487 -27.53 12.52 -2.01
CA LYS A 487 -28.68 13.41 -2.09
C LYS A 487 -28.45 14.58 -3.02
N VAL A 488 -27.24 15.18 -2.98
CA VAL A 488 -26.84 16.25 -3.91
C VAL A 488 -26.88 15.72 -5.34
N LYS A 489 -26.33 14.54 -5.58
CA LYS A 489 -26.35 13.86 -6.88
C LYS A 489 -27.79 13.64 -7.39
N GLU A 490 -28.67 13.15 -6.56
CA GLU A 490 -30.08 12.95 -6.90
C GLU A 490 -30.78 14.28 -7.28
N ILE A 491 -30.54 15.35 -6.52
CA ILE A 491 -31.08 16.69 -6.82
C ILE A 491 -30.54 17.15 -8.17
N VAL A 492 -29.22 17.17 -8.33
CA VAL A 492 -28.56 17.68 -9.52
C VAL A 492 -29.02 16.95 -10.78
N LYS A 493 -29.09 15.60 -10.73
CA LYS A 493 -29.54 14.77 -11.88
C LYS A 493 -31.00 15.00 -12.28
N ARG A 494 -31.87 15.50 -11.36
CA ARG A 494 -33.25 15.90 -11.69
C ARG A 494 -33.29 17.16 -12.55
N TYR A 495 -32.35 18.08 -12.38
CA TYR A 495 -32.27 19.32 -13.13
C TYR A 495 -31.48 19.18 -14.44
N ASP A 496 -30.40 18.36 -14.40
CA ASP A 496 -29.56 18.03 -15.54
C ASP A 496 -29.07 16.58 -15.44
N SER A 497 -29.61 15.71 -16.27
CA SER A 497 -29.26 14.28 -16.29
C SER A 497 -27.80 14.02 -16.67
N ASN A 498 -27.13 14.98 -17.32
CA ASN A 498 -25.73 14.90 -17.74
C ASN A 498 -24.77 15.62 -16.80
N ALA A 499 -25.30 16.26 -15.76
CA ALA A 499 -24.44 16.91 -14.77
C ALA A 499 -23.48 15.92 -14.10
N LEU A 500 -22.30 16.38 -13.74
CA LEU A 500 -21.26 15.58 -13.09
C LEU A 500 -20.94 16.17 -11.73
N LEU A 501 -20.63 15.30 -10.79
CA LEU A 501 -20.05 15.67 -9.51
C LEU A 501 -18.54 15.44 -9.57
N ALA A 502 -17.77 16.35 -8.99
CA ALA A 502 -16.32 16.30 -8.84
C ALA A 502 -15.93 16.90 -7.48
N GLY A 503 -14.65 17.00 -7.22
CA GLY A 503 -14.15 17.55 -5.98
C GLY A 503 -13.91 16.49 -4.90
N GLU A 504 -13.34 16.93 -3.81
CA GLU A 504 -12.79 16.05 -2.76
C GLU A 504 -13.87 15.18 -2.09
N GLY A 505 -15.04 15.77 -1.79
CA GLY A 505 -16.16 15.05 -1.16
C GLY A 505 -16.62 13.84 -1.97
N PRO A 506 -17.09 14.05 -3.23
CA PRO A 506 -17.51 12.96 -4.12
C PRO A 506 -16.42 11.93 -4.41
N LEU A 507 -15.17 12.34 -4.65
CA LEU A 507 -14.04 11.42 -4.87
C LEU A 507 -13.79 10.52 -3.65
N MET A 508 -13.90 11.08 -2.43
CA MET A 508 -13.74 10.30 -1.21
C MET A 508 -14.92 9.34 -0.98
N THR A 509 -16.14 9.72 -1.37
CA THR A 509 -17.31 8.83 -1.33
C THR A 509 -17.11 7.62 -2.25
N ASP A 510 -16.69 7.86 -3.49
CA ASP A 510 -16.38 6.78 -4.44
C ASP A 510 -15.21 5.92 -3.95
N LEU A 511 -14.19 6.51 -3.32
CA LEU A 511 -13.07 5.77 -2.74
C LEU A 511 -13.55 4.80 -1.64
N VAL A 512 -14.48 5.22 -0.78
CA VAL A 512 -15.06 4.38 0.27
C VAL A 512 -15.80 3.20 -0.35
N GLU A 513 -16.71 3.46 -1.30
CA GLU A 513 -17.54 2.44 -1.95
C GLU A 513 -16.67 1.40 -2.70
N ILE A 514 -15.72 1.87 -3.49
CA ILE A 514 -14.81 1.00 -4.25
C ILE A 514 -13.93 0.18 -3.31
N SER A 515 -13.43 0.78 -2.23
CA SER A 515 -12.58 0.08 -1.27
C SER A 515 -13.30 -1.03 -0.53
N ASP A 516 -14.55 -0.84 -0.16
CA ASP A 516 -15.37 -1.87 0.49
C ASP A 516 -15.68 -3.05 -0.45
N HIS A 517 -15.93 -2.75 -1.73
CA HIS A 517 -16.07 -3.79 -2.75
C HIS A 517 -14.75 -4.54 -2.96
N ASP A 518 -13.63 -3.83 -3.06
CA ASP A 518 -12.31 -4.40 -3.31
C ASP A 518 -11.83 -5.28 -2.17
N PHE A 519 -12.11 -4.92 -0.91
CA PHE A 519 -11.79 -5.74 0.26
C PHE A 519 -12.34 -7.18 0.12
N ASN A 520 -13.60 -7.31 -0.27
CA ASN A 520 -14.24 -8.61 -0.44
C ASN A 520 -13.75 -9.35 -1.71
N SER A 521 -13.57 -8.63 -2.80
CA SER A 521 -13.15 -9.17 -4.09
C SER A 521 -11.73 -9.73 -4.02
N VAL A 522 -10.79 -8.97 -3.44
CA VAL A 522 -9.37 -9.36 -3.33
C VAL A 522 -9.20 -10.58 -2.43
N ASN A 523 -9.86 -10.60 -1.26
CA ASN A 523 -9.78 -11.74 -0.36
C ASN A 523 -10.29 -13.02 -1.02
N SER A 524 -11.43 -12.95 -1.69
CA SER A 524 -12.02 -14.11 -2.37
C SER A 524 -11.16 -14.60 -3.54
N SER A 525 -10.64 -13.69 -4.37
CA SER A 525 -9.81 -14.03 -5.52
C SER A 525 -8.45 -14.57 -5.10
N SER A 526 -7.80 -13.98 -4.08
CA SER A 526 -6.51 -14.46 -3.58
C SER A 526 -6.60 -15.86 -3.00
N ILE A 527 -7.59 -16.13 -2.16
CA ILE A 527 -7.86 -17.48 -1.62
C ILE A 527 -8.12 -18.46 -2.76
N GLY A 528 -8.95 -18.10 -3.74
CA GLY A 528 -9.28 -18.97 -4.89
C GLY A 528 -8.07 -19.31 -5.75
N ILE A 529 -7.27 -18.31 -6.13
CA ILE A 529 -6.07 -18.50 -6.97
C ILE A 529 -5.04 -19.36 -6.24
N ILE A 530 -4.74 -19.04 -4.98
CA ILE A 530 -3.77 -19.77 -4.17
C ILE A 530 -4.25 -21.20 -3.91
N PHE A 531 -5.53 -21.42 -3.67
CA PHE A 531 -6.12 -22.75 -3.50
C PHE A 531 -5.88 -23.62 -4.73
N ILE A 532 -6.17 -23.11 -5.94
CA ILE A 532 -5.96 -23.84 -7.20
C ILE A 532 -4.47 -24.17 -7.40
N LEU A 533 -3.59 -23.21 -7.17
CA LEU A 533 -2.14 -23.41 -7.30
C LEU A 533 -1.61 -24.45 -6.32
N MET A 534 -2.12 -24.47 -5.09
CA MET A 534 -1.75 -25.50 -4.12
C MET A 534 -2.24 -26.89 -4.50
N ILE A 535 -3.42 -27.02 -5.10
CA ILE A 535 -3.87 -28.33 -5.64
C ILE A 535 -2.87 -28.86 -6.66
N ILE A 536 -2.43 -27.99 -7.58
CA ILE A 536 -1.47 -28.36 -8.64
C ILE A 536 -0.10 -28.72 -8.04
N THR A 537 0.41 -27.89 -7.15
CA THR A 537 1.75 -28.05 -6.56
C THR A 537 1.82 -29.24 -5.61
N LEU A 538 0.85 -29.38 -4.71
CA LEU A 538 0.82 -30.46 -3.73
C LEU A 538 0.21 -31.75 -4.28
N LYS A 539 -0.44 -31.69 -5.43
CA LYS A 539 -1.15 -32.84 -6.04
C LYS A 539 -2.09 -33.52 -5.03
N SER A 540 -2.82 -32.71 -4.29
CA SER A 540 -3.71 -33.12 -3.21
C SER A 540 -4.92 -32.18 -3.17
N ILE A 541 -6.09 -32.72 -2.88
CA ILE A 541 -7.31 -31.90 -2.72
C ILE A 541 -7.45 -31.45 -1.26
N SER A 542 -7.13 -32.28 -0.28
CA SER A 542 -7.33 -31.95 1.14
C SER A 542 -6.27 -31.02 1.73
N LEU A 543 -5.02 -31.13 1.27
CA LEU A 543 -3.93 -30.32 1.81
C LEU A 543 -4.17 -28.81 1.65
N PRO A 544 -4.62 -28.29 0.49
CA PRO A 544 -4.92 -26.87 0.35
C PRO A 544 -5.93 -26.35 1.37
N PHE A 545 -7.01 -27.10 1.64
CA PHE A 545 -7.99 -26.71 2.67
C PHE A 545 -7.34 -26.63 4.06
N ILE A 546 -6.49 -27.59 4.40
CA ILE A 546 -5.81 -27.64 5.71
C ILE A 546 -4.84 -26.48 5.86
N LEU A 547 -4.06 -26.18 4.81
CA LEU A 547 -3.09 -25.10 4.83
C LEU A 547 -3.79 -23.73 4.91
N LEU A 548 -4.80 -23.52 4.06
CA LEU A 548 -5.58 -22.29 4.10
C LEU A 548 -6.27 -22.09 5.45
N ALA A 549 -6.89 -23.12 6.02
CA ALA A 549 -7.51 -23.01 7.34
C ALA A 549 -6.52 -22.56 8.43
N ALA A 550 -5.26 -23.02 8.38
CA ALA A 550 -4.25 -22.60 9.32
C ALA A 550 -3.78 -21.16 9.08
N ILE A 551 -3.65 -20.74 7.81
CA ILE A 551 -3.15 -19.40 7.46
C ILE A 551 -4.26 -18.36 7.65
N GLU A 552 -5.48 -18.63 7.20
CA GLU A 552 -6.64 -17.76 7.43
C GLU A 552 -6.91 -17.54 8.91
N PHE A 553 -6.73 -18.56 9.74
CA PHE A 553 -6.79 -18.40 11.18
C PHE A 553 -5.76 -17.39 11.70
N ALA A 554 -4.54 -17.43 11.18
CA ALA A 554 -3.52 -16.45 11.55
C ALA A 554 -3.88 -15.03 11.05
N ILE A 555 -4.49 -14.91 9.86
CA ILE A 555 -4.97 -13.63 9.32
C ILE A 555 -6.11 -13.10 10.17
N PHE A 556 -7.11 -13.91 10.52
CA PHE A 556 -8.21 -13.48 11.38
C PHE A 556 -7.76 -13.01 12.76
N ILE A 557 -6.76 -13.68 13.36
CA ILE A 557 -6.16 -13.19 14.63
C ILE A 557 -5.50 -11.84 14.39
N ASN A 558 -4.66 -11.73 13.36
CA ASN A 558 -3.91 -10.50 13.09
C ASN A 558 -4.84 -9.31 12.83
N MET A 559 -5.80 -9.49 11.93
CA MET A 559 -6.75 -8.45 11.55
C MET A 559 -7.85 -8.22 12.60
N GLY A 560 -8.07 -9.17 13.50
CA GLY A 560 -9.08 -9.04 14.56
C GLY A 560 -8.58 -8.29 15.79
N ILE A 561 -7.26 -8.22 16.04
CA ILE A 561 -6.70 -7.51 17.20
C ILE A 561 -7.13 -6.04 17.24
N PRO A 562 -7.14 -5.26 16.14
CA PRO A 562 -7.57 -3.86 16.14
C PRO A 562 -8.95 -3.64 16.76
N ALA A 563 -9.93 -4.50 16.48
CA ALA A 563 -11.28 -4.40 17.08
C ALA A 563 -11.26 -4.49 18.62
N TYR A 564 -10.35 -5.28 19.19
CA TYR A 564 -10.21 -5.41 20.65
C TYR A 564 -9.34 -4.32 21.28
N THR A 565 -8.54 -3.61 20.50
CA THR A 565 -7.68 -2.52 20.95
C THR A 565 -8.26 -1.15 20.61
N ASN A 566 -9.47 -1.09 20.04
CA ASN A 566 -10.12 0.14 19.55
C ASN A 566 -9.20 0.93 18.60
N THR A 567 -8.48 0.21 17.74
CA THR A 567 -7.59 0.82 16.73
C THR A 567 -8.31 0.81 15.39
N VAL A 568 -8.51 2.00 14.82
CA VAL A 568 -9.06 2.15 13.47
C VAL A 568 -7.91 2.05 12.47
N LEU A 569 -8.06 1.25 11.42
CA LEU A 569 -7.01 1.00 10.43
C LEU A 569 -7.18 1.88 9.19
N PRO A 570 -6.11 2.31 8.53
CA PRO A 570 -6.23 2.89 7.19
C PRO A 570 -6.72 1.83 6.20
N PHE A 571 -7.68 2.19 5.35
CA PHE A 571 -8.35 1.26 4.42
C PHE A 571 -7.39 0.45 3.53
N VAL A 572 -6.32 1.10 3.00
CA VAL A 572 -5.31 0.42 2.18
C VAL A 572 -4.66 -0.73 2.94
N ALA A 573 -4.35 -0.53 4.22
CA ALA A 573 -3.73 -1.58 5.03
C ALA A 573 -4.67 -2.78 5.19
N SER A 574 -5.96 -2.53 5.43
CA SER A 574 -6.97 -3.60 5.58
C SER A 574 -7.18 -4.40 4.30
N ILE A 575 -7.23 -3.74 3.14
CA ILE A 575 -7.46 -4.41 1.85
C ILE A 575 -6.29 -5.31 1.47
N VAL A 576 -5.06 -4.81 1.60
CA VAL A 576 -3.88 -5.51 1.05
C VAL A 576 -3.25 -6.52 2.00
N ILE A 577 -3.43 -6.35 3.33
CA ILE A 577 -2.69 -7.14 4.32
C ILE A 577 -3.06 -8.63 4.27
N GLY A 578 -4.33 -8.98 4.09
CA GLY A 578 -4.78 -10.37 4.00
C GLY A 578 -4.05 -11.12 2.89
N THR A 579 -4.04 -10.55 1.71
CA THR A 579 -3.38 -11.11 0.53
C THR A 579 -1.85 -11.14 0.67
N ILE A 580 -1.25 -10.08 1.19
CA ILE A 580 0.20 -10.04 1.42
C ILE A 580 0.61 -11.08 2.47
N GLN A 581 -0.09 -11.16 3.59
CA GLN A 581 0.18 -12.13 4.65
C GLN A 581 -0.02 -13.56 4.13
N LEU A 582 -1.12 -13.83 3.40
CA LEU A 582 -1.37 -15.12 2.77
C LEU A 582 -0.23 -15.50 1.83
N GLY A 583 0.16 -14.61 0.90
CA GLY A 583 1.23 -14.86 -0.07
C GLY A 583 2.62 -15.03 0.57
N ALA A 584 2.94 -14.25 1.61
CA ALA A 584 4.25 -14.25 2.24
C ALA A 584 4.47 -15.37 3.28
N THR A 585 3.39 -15.96 3.82
CA THR A 585 3.52 -16.94 4.92
C THR A 585 3.10 -18.35 4.55
N ILE A 586 2.48 -18.54 3.39
CA ILE A 586 2.11 -19.86 2.87
C ILE A 586 3.32 -20.77 2.66
N ASP A 587 4.48 -20.21 2.40
CA ASP A 587 5.74 -20.87 2.17
C ASP A 587 6.16 -21.73 3.36
N TYR A 588 5.93 -21.25 4.58
CA TYR A 588 6.19 -21.99 5.81
C TYR A 588 5.34 -23.27 5.89
N ALA A 589 4.08 -23.15 5.51
CA ALA A 589 3.14 -24.28 5.52
C ALA A 589 3.46 -25.30 4.41
N ILE A 590 3.80 -24.83 3.21
CA ILE A 590 4.21 -25.68 2.07
C ILE A 590 5.48 -26.45 2.41
N LEU A 591 6.45 -25.83 3.06
CA LEU A 591 7.73 -26.47 3.44
C LEU A 591 7.50 -27.67 4.35
N ILE A 592 6.77 -27.51 5.45
CA ILE A 592 6.46 -28.59 6.39
C ILE A 592 5.65 -29.68 5.68
N THR A 593 4.63 -29.29 4.93
CA THR A 593 3.70 -30.22 4.28
C THR A 593 4.38 -31.06 3.19
N THR A 594 5.28 -30.46 2.42
CA THR A 594 6.03 -31.18 1.37
C THR A 594 6.97 -32.23 1.98
N LYS A 595 7.68 -31.88 3.05
CA LYS A 595 8.52 -32.84 3.77
C LYS A 595 7.70 -33.95 4.43
N TYR A 596 6.60 -33.59 5.11
CA TYR A 596 5.67 -34.57 5.69
C TYR A 596 5.18 -35.55 4.63
N LYS A 597 4.76 -35.05 3.46
CA LYS A 597 4.31 -35.87 2.33
C LYS A 597 5.41 -36.81 1.82
N GLY A 598 6.66 -36.35 1.74
CA GLY A 598 7.81 -37.19 1.35
C GLY A 598 8.00 -38.34 2.34
N LEU A 599 8.09 -38.04 3.64
CA LEU A 599 8.30 -39.03 4.70
C LEU A 599 7.16 -40.03 4.81
N ARG A 600 5.90 -39.61 4.58
CA ARG A 600 4.75 -40.53 4.53
C ARG A 600 4.80 -41.45 3.34
N LYS A 601 5.32 -41.00 2.19
CA LYS A 601 5.57 -41.85 1.01
C LYS A 601 6.65 -42.91 1.25
N GLU A 602 7.63 -42.60 2.08
CA GLU A 602 8.69 -43.54 2.54
C GLU A 602 8.18 -44.59 3.56
N GLY A 603 6.89 -44.48 3.99
CA GLY A 603 6.27 -45.45 4.90
C GLY A 603 6.42 -45.10 6.38
N LYS A 604 6.92 -43.93 6.74
CA LYS A 604 7.04 -43.53 8.16
C LYS A 604 5.67 -43.32 8.81
N ASP A 605 5.55 -43.63 10.11
CA ASP A 605 4.34 -43.35 10.87
C ASP A 605 4.01 -41.84 10.88
N LYS A 606 2.72 -41.51 10.98
CA LYS A 606 2.26 -40.12 10.94
C LYS A 606 2.91 -39.19 11.96
N LYS A 607 3.14 -39.69 13.22
CA LYS A 607 3.79 -38.91 14.26
C LYS A 607 5.27 -38.71 13.98
N GLU A 608 5.93 -39.75 13.49
CA GLU A 608 7.34 -39.69 13.11
C GLU A 608 7.51 -38.75 11.92
N ALA A 609 6.68 -38.87 10.90
CA ALA A 609 6.72 -38.02 9.70
C ALA A 609 6.50 -36.53 10.04
N VAL A 610 5.52 -36.21 10.90
CA VAL A 610 5.29 -34.83 11.34
C VAL A 610 6.45 -34.32 12.21
N SER A 611 6.98 -35.16 13.12
CA SER A 611 8.11 -34.81 13.99
C SER A 611 9.36 -34.47 13.19
N GLU A 612 9.69 -35.27 12.22
CA GLU A 612 10.88 -35.07 11.38
C GLU A 612 10.70 -33.89 10.41
N ALA A 613 9.53 -33.78 9.76
CA ALA A 613 9.21 -32.65 8.89
C ALA A 613 9.30 -31.32 9.65
N LEU A 614 8.72 -31.24 10.86
CA LEU A 614 8.78 -30.05 11.69
C LEU A 614 10.21 -29.82 12.21
N GLY A 615 10.89 -30.86 12.70
CA GLY A 615 12.24 -30.75 13.26
C GLY A 615 13.28 -30.22 12.27
N THR A 616 13.14 -30.59 10.99
CA THR A 616 14.03 -30.13 9.90
C THR A 616 13.65 -28.79 9.29
N SER A 617 12.45 -28.29 9.56
CA SER A 617 11.93 -27.03 8.96
C SER A 617 11.84 -25.87 9.94
N ILE A 618 11.68 -26.14 11.23
CA ILE A 618 11.34 -25.13 12.23
C ILE A 618 12.40 -24.01 12.35
N SER A 619 13.68 -24.35 12.27
CA SER A 619 14.75 -23.34 12.35
C SER A 619 14.69 -22.37 11.16
N SER A 620 14.52 -22.87 9.96
CA SER A 620 14.39 -22.03 8.76
C SER A 620 13.15 -21.14 8.83
N ILE A 621 12.00 -21.69 9.26
CA ILE A 621 10.74 -20.94 9.40
C ILE A 621 10.89 -19.82 10.44
N VAL A 622 11.52 -20.10 11.58
CA VAL A 622 11.72 -19.09 12.63
C VAL A 622 12.64 -17.97 12.15
N VAL A 623 13.75 -18.32 11.49
CA VAL A 623 14.68 -17.30 10.96
C VAL A 623 14.02 -16.42 9.93
N SER A 624 13.29 -17.03 8.99
CA SER A 624 12.57 -16.31 7.95
C SER A 624 11.49 -15.39 8.52
N ALA A 625 10.65 -15.89 9.42
CA ALA A 625 9.62 -15.08 10.07
C ALA A 625 10.21 -13.94 10.91
N LEU A 626 11.34 -14.15 11.59
CA LEU A 626 12.05 -13.10 12.31
C LEU A 626 12.68 -12.07 11.37
N CYS A 627 13.21 -12.47 10.22
CA CYS A 627 13.72 -11.55 9.22
C CYS A 627 12.57 -10.70 8.62
N PHE A 628 11.44 -11.33 8.31
CA PHE A 628 10.26 -10.61 7.84
C PHE A 628 9.71 -9.65 8.91
N PHE A 629 9.64 -10.11 10.17
CA PHE A 629 9.32 -9.25 11.32
C PHE A 629 10.30 -8.08 11.42
N GLY A 630 11.60 -8.33 11.42
CA GLY A 630 12.62 -7.29 11.55
C GLY A 630 12.57 -6.26 10.43
N ALA A 631 12.38 -6.73 9.18
CA ALA A 631 12.26 -5.84 8.03
C ALA A 631 11.07 -4.88 8.16
N THR A 632 9.91 -5.38 8.60
CA THR A 632 8.66 -4.60 8.64
C THR A 632 8.45 -3.85 9.96
N PHE A 633 8.82 -4.43 11.10
CA PHE A 633 8.65 -3.82 12.44
C PHE A 633 9.38 -2.47 12.55
N GLY A 634 10.62 -2.41 12.07
CA GLY A 634 11.41 -1.18 12.14
C GLY A 634 10.78 -0.02 11.36
N VAL A 635 10.17 -0.32 10.23
CA VAL A 635 9.43 0.66 9.41
C VAL A 635 8.14 1.06 10.11
N GLY A 636 7.36 0.10 10.59
CA GLY A 636 6.12 0.37 11.32
C GLY A 636 6.32 1.25 12.55
N ALA A 637 7.43 1.07 13.27
CA ALA A 637 7.76 1.86 14.46
C ALA A 637 8.32 3.26 14.13
N TYR A 638 8.92 3.47 12.97
CA TYR A 638 9.58 4.73 12.60
C TYR A 638 8.74 5.65 11.73
N SER A 639 7.91 5.08 10.83
CA SER A 639 7.13 5.86 9.86
C SER A 639 6.19 6.85 10.52
N LYS A 640 6.23 8.09 10.03
CA LYS A 640 5.30 9.15 10.40
C LYS A 640 4.04 9.16 9.54
N ILE A 641 4.06 8.44 8.40
CA ILE A 641 2.87 8.23 7.57
C ILE A 641 2.13 7.04 8.15
N GLU A 642 0.98 7.28 8.76
CA GLU A 642 0.22 6.24 9.50
C GLU A 642 -0.16 5.06 8.61
N MET A 643 -0.47 5.30 7.35
CA MET A 643 -0.78 4.26 6.37
C MET A 643 0.36 3.26 6.19
N ILE A 644 1.62 3.75 6.08
CA ILE A 644 2.81 2.90 5.97
C ILE A 644 3.11 2.23 7.32
N SER A 645 3.00 2.98 8.42
CA SER A 645 3.22 2.48 9.78
C SER A 645 2.26 1.34 10.11
N SER A 646 0.97 1.52 9.89
CA SER A 646 -0.08 0.52 10.15
C SER A 646 0.12 -0.72 9.30
N LEU A 647 0.38 -0.57 7.99
CA LEU A 647 0.63 -1.69 7.09
C LEU A 647 1.83 -2.52 7.57
N CYS A 648 2.96 -1.88 7.85
CA CYS A 648 4.17 -2.56 8.28
C CYS A 648 4.03 -3.19 9.68
N THR A 649 3.26 -2.57 10.59
CA THR A 649 2.94 -3.12 11.90
C THR A 649 2.07 -4.37 11.80
N LEU A 650 1.02 -4.33 10.97
CA LEU A 650 0.18 -5.50 10.69
C LEU A 650 0.98 -6.65 10.08
N MET A 651 1.91 -6.34 9.18
CA MET A 651 2.76 -7.34 8.54
C MET A 651 3.75 -7.97 9.51
N SER A 652 4.41 -7.17 10.35
CA SER A 652 5.34 -7.67 11.36
C SER A 652 4.64 -8.57 12.35
N ARG A 653 3.50 -8.15 12.88
CA ARG A 653 2.67 -8.95 13.78
C ARG A 653 2.14 -10.22 13.10
N GLY A 654 1.68 -10.08 11.84
CA GLY A 654 1.21 -11.18 11.02
C GLY A 654 2.26 -12.26 10.78
N ALA A 655 3.53 -11.87 10.58
CA ALA A 655 4.64 -12.81 10.42
C ALA A 655 4.82 -13.71 11.66
N ILE A 656 4.79 -13.12 12.84
CA ILE A 656 4.94 -13.87 14.11
C ILE A 656 3.72 -14.76 14.35
N ILE A 657 2.50 -14.26 14.17
CA ILE A 657 1.26 -15.03 14.36
C ILE A 657 1.23 -16.21 13.38
N SER A 658 1.57 -15.99 12.10
CA SER A 658 1.62 -17.05 11.09
C SER A 658 2.69 -18.09 11.41
N MET A 659 3.89 -17.67 11.84
CA MET A 659 4.94 -18.58 12.28
C MET A 659 4.46 -19.48 13.42
N VAL A 660 3.88 -18.90 14.47
CA VAL A 660 3.36 -19.66 15.63
C VAL A 660 2.27 -20.63 15.18
N THR A 661 1.34 -20.18 14.35
CA THR A 661 0.24 -21.01 13.83
C THR A 661 0.76 -22.17 12.98
N VAL A 662 1.70 -21.92 12.08
CA VAL A 662 2.27 -22.96 11.21
C VAL A 662 3.11 -23.97 11.99
N VAL A 663 3.79 -23.56 13.06
CA VAL A 663 4.60 -24.47 13.88
C VAL A 663 3.76 -25.26 14.90
N THR A 664 2.56 -24.78 15.26
CA THR A 664 1.71 -25.43 16.28
C THR A 664 0.44 -26.03 15.70
N VAL A 665 -0.40 -25.24 15.02
CA VAL A 665 -1.72 -25.67 14.53
C VAL A 665 -1.60 -26.57 13.31
N LEU A 666 -0.77 -26.23 12.33
CA LEU A 666 -0.61 -27.04 11.12
C LEU A 666 -0.15 -28.47 11.41
N PRO A 667 0.88 -28.75 12.25
CA PRO A 667 1.24 -30.11 12.66
C PRO A 667 0.08 -30.86 13.32
N ALA A 668 -0.74 -30.19 14.14
CA ALA A 668 -1.91 -30.79 14.74
C ALA A 668 -2.96 -31.19 13.67
N PHE A 669 -3.19 -30.35 12.68
CA PHE A 669 -4.06 -30.67 11.55
C PHE A 669 -3.53 -31.86 10.74
N LEU A 670 -2.24 -31.89 10.41
CA LEU A 670 -1.62 -33.01 9.68
C LEU A 670 -1.82 -34.34 10.42
N LEU A 671 -1.69 -34.34 11.76
CA LEU A 671 -1.91 -35.54 12.59
C LEU A 671 -3.37 -35.99 12.63
N VAL A 672 -4.32 -35.07 12.73
CA VAL A 672 -5.75 -35.36 12.80
C VAL A 672 -6.29 -35.83 11.45
N PHE A 673 -5.94 -35.11 10.37
CA PHE A 673 -6.44 -35.35 9.03
C PHE A 673 -5.57 -36.30 8.20
N ASP A 674 -4.56 -36.96 8.77
CA ASP A 674 -3.62 -37.86 8.08
C ASP A 674 -4.32 -38.88 7.15
N LYS A 675 -5.38 -39.54 7.64
CA LYS A 675 -6.15 -40.52 6.84
C LYS A 675 -6.79 -39.89 5.60
N LEU A 676 -7.33 -38.67 5.72
CA LEU A 676 -7.93 -37.94 4.63
C LEU A 676 -6.85 -37.50 3.61
N ILE A 677 -5.73 -37.02 4.12
CA ILE A 677 -4.57 -36.59 3.30
C ILE A 677 -4.05 -37.76 2.48
N CYS A 678 -3.81 -38.91 3.10
CA CYS A 678 -3.33 -40.09 2.40
C CYS A 678 -4.32 -40.59 1.32
N LYS A 679 -5.63 -40.44 1.56
CA LYS A 679 -6.67 -40.87 0.60
C LYS A 679 -6.80 -39.94 -0.61
N THR A 680 -6.55 -38.63 -0.43
CA THR A 680 -6.79 -37.59 -1.44
C THR A 680 -5.53 -37.06 -2.12
N THR A 681 -4.35 -37.57 -1.74
CA THR A 681 -3.05 -37.14 -2.30
C THR A 681 -2.52 -38.17 -3.30
N ILE A 682 -2.12 -37.71 -4.48
CA ILE A 682 -1.58 -38.56 -5.51
C ILE A 682 -0.24 -39.17 -5.07
N GLY A 683 -0.14 -40.48 -5.17
CA GLY A 683 1.07 -41.24 -4.82
C GLY A 683 1.18 -41.63 -3.35
N MET A 684 0.12 -41.44 -2.51
CA MET A 684 0.05 -41.91 -1.13
C MET A 684 -0.96 -43.05 -0.90
N LYS A 685 -1.56 -43.57 -1.97
CA LYS A 685 -2.69 -44.55 -1.91
C LYS A 685 -2.33 -46.00 -1.58
N ASN A 686 -1.07 -46.38 -1.31
CA ASN A 686 -0.64 -47.79 -1.31
C ASN A 686 -0.15 -48.32 0.06
N GLU A 687 -0.86 -48.12 1.16
CA GLU A 687 -0.48 -48.80 2.44
C GLU A 687 -1.61 -49.38 3.28
N ASN A 688 -2.82 -49.61 2.73
CA ASN A 688 -3.84 -50.41 3.43
C ASN A 688 -4.00 -51.81 2.81
N LYS A 689 -2.94 -52.43 2.28
CA LYS A 689 -2.93 -53.83 1.82
C LYS A 689 -1.81 -54.67 2.44
N VAL A 690 -1.47 -54.41 3.68
CA VAL A 690 -0.74 -55.42 4.50
C VAL A 690 -1.35 -55.37 5.91
N ASN A 691 -2.14 -56.39 6.18
CA ASN A 691 -2.87 -56.90 7.36
C ASN A 691 -4.33 -56.51 7.46
#